data_9db94dbdc95b9936df3a170e303bf8f3
#
_entry.id   9db94dbdc95b9936df3a170e303bf8f3
#
_cell.length_a   1.000
_cell.length_b   1.000
_cell.length_c   1.000
_cell.angle_alpha   90.00
_cell.angle_beta   90.00
_cell.angle_gamma   90.00
#
_symmetry.space_group_name_H-M   'P 1'
#
loop_
_entity.id
_entity.type
_entity.pdbx_description
1 polymer ?
#
loop_
_entity_poly.entity_id
_entity_poly.type
_entity_poly.pdbx_seq_one_letter_code
_entity_poly.pdbx_strand_id
1 'polypeptide(L)'
;MSTSPKIIYTLTDEAPALATYSLLPIVKAFTRSSGVAVETRDISLAGRIIAAFADVLPSEQKGSDDLAELGQLTLKPEANIIKLPNISASVPQLKAAIAELQAQGYALPAYPEDPSTDEEKAVKARYDKIKGSAVNPVLREGNSDRRAPLSVKNYARKHPHKMGAWKATSKAHVAHMTEGDFYGSEKSALIADAGSVKIELTTTDGAKKVLKEKTAVKAGEVIDASVMSRNALRSFIEAQIADAKAQDVLFSVHLKATMMKVSDPILFGHFVSVFYRDALAKHADVLAKAGFNPNNGIGDLYARLKDLPADTREAIEADVKAEYAVRPRLAMVNSDKGITNLHVPSDVIVDASMPAMIRDSGGMWGPDGQLYDAKAVIPDRCYAGVYQAVIEDCKQHGAFDPVTMGSVPNVGLMAQAAEEYGSHDKTFQIPADGVVRVIDEAGNVLLEHAVESGDIWRMCQTKDAPVQDWVKLAVNRARATGAPAVFWLDPARAHDAQIIAKVERYLKDHDTNGLDIRIMTPVDATRFSLERIRAGKDTISVTGNVLRDYLTDLFPIMELGTSAKMLSIVPLMAGGGMFETGAGGSAPKHVQQFVEEGFLRWDSLGEFLALAASLEHLGNAYQNPKALVLAKTLDQATGKFLDENKSPARKVGGLDNRGSHFYLCLYWAQALAEQTEDAALKAQFEGVAKALSDNEARILEELAAAQGKPQAIGGYYRPNVELTSQAMRPSATLNGIVDALA
;
A
#
# COMPACT_ATOMS: atom_id res chain seq x y z
N MET A 1 4.47 -26.18 25.43
CA MET A 1 4.11 -25.19 26.46
C MET A 1 2.93 -24.39 25.88
N SER A 2 1.78 -24.38 26.59
CA SER A 2 0.67 -23.53 26.19
C SER A 2 1.07 -22.09 26.46
N THR A 3 1.49 -21.37 25.43
CA THR A 3 1.68 -19.92 25.53
C THR A 3 0.30 -19.27 25.67
N SER A 4 0.13 -18.37 26.63
CA SER A 4 -1.14 -17.63 26.77
C SER A 4 -1.41 -16.80 25.52
N PRO A 5 -2.68 -16.68 25.10
CA PRO A 5 -3.02 -15.85 23.94
C PRO A 5 -2.64 -14.40 24.18
N LYS A 6 -1.95 -13.78 23.23
CA LYS A 6 -1.54 -12.38 23.34
C LYS A 6 -1.65 -11.62 22.03
N ILE A 7 -1.91 -10.34 22.14
CA ILE A 7 -1.84 -9.35 21.06
C ILE A 7 -0.56 -8.55 21.25
N ILE A 8 0.25 -8.48 20.21
CA ILE A 8 1.35 -7.52 20.14
C ILE A 8 0.86 -6.29 19.38
N TYR A 9 0.68 -5.19 20.10
CA TYR A 9 0.28 -3.90 19.54
C TYR A 9 1.53 -3.06 19.26
N THR A 10 1.77 -2.69 18.01
CA THR A 10 3.00 -1.94 17.68
C THR A 10 2.86 -0.47 18.07
N LEU A 11 3.87 0.05 18.76
CA LEU A 11 4.08 1.49 18.92
C LEU A 11 4.74 2.00 17.63
N THR A 12 4.32 3.17 17.19
CA THR A 12 4.67 3.68 15.88
C THR A 12 4.93 5.19 15.89
N ASP A 13 4.79 5.83 14.74
CA ASP A 13 5.10 7.24 14.49
C ASP A 13 3.82 8.08 14.34
N GLU A 14 3.96 9.39 14.51
CA GLU A 14 3.01 10.42 14.06
C GLU A 14 1.59 10.27 14.65
N ALA A 15 0.55 10.55 13.85
CA ALA A 15 -0.84 10.53 14.32
C ALA A 15 -1.30 9.17 14.85
N PRO A 16 -0.98 8.01 14.25
CA PRO A 16 -1.30 6.71 14.84
C PRO A 16 -0.63 6.49 16.20
N ALA A 17 0.58 7.02 16.42
CA ALA A 17 1.24 6.96 17.73
C ALA A 17 0.48 7.77 18.78
N LEU A 18 0.02 8.97 18.44
CA LEU A 18 -0.81 9.79 19.33
C LEU A 18 -2.13 9.08 19.65
N ALA A 19 -2.82 8.57 18.65
CA ALA A 19 -4.07 7.84 18.81
C ALA A 19 -3.96 6.63 19.76
N THR A 20 -2.81 5.97 19.76
CA THR A 20 -2.54 4.81 20.62
C THR A 20 -2.63 5.15 22.11
N TYR A 21 -2.24 6.35 22.53
CA TYR A 21 -2.38 6.77 23.92
C TYR A 21 -3.82 6.80 24.44
N SER A 22 -4.78 7.09 23.56
CA SER A 22 -6.20 7.06 23.88
C SER A 22 -6.81 5.66 23.71
N LEU A 23 -6.44 4.91 22.66
CA LEU A 23 -7.07 3.65 22.31
C LEU A 23 -6.55 2.45 23.13
N LEU A 24 -5.24 2.35 23.33
CA LEU A 24 -4.63 1.18 23.94
C LEU A 24 -5.12 0.91 25.38
N PRO A 25 -5.37 1.91 26.25
CA PRO A 25 -6.01 1.68 27.56
C PRO A 25 -7.38 1.01 27.45
N ILE A 26 -8.20 1.42 26.47
CA ILE A 26 -9.51 0.81 26.20
C ILE A 26 -9.33 -0.65 25.77
N VAL A 27 -8.42 -0.90 24.82
CA VAL A 27 -8.12 -2.27 24.35
C VAL A 27 -7.73 -3.18 25.51
N LYS A 28 -6.77 -2.74 26.35
CA LYS A 28 -6.31 -3.52 27.51
C LYS A 28 -7.44 -3.80 28.52
N ALA A 29 -8.25 -2.79 28.81
CA ALA A 29 -9.37 -2.94 29.74
C ALA A 29 -10.43 -3.94 29.26
N PHE A 30 -10.81 -3.85 27.98
CA PHE A 30 -11.85 -4.71 27.39
C PHE A 30 -11.39 -6.16 27.16
N THR A 31 -10.12 -6.38 26.87
CA THR A 31 -9.61 -7.74 26.60
C THR A 31 -9.22 -8.52 27.86
N ARG A 32 -9.01 -7.85 28.98
CA ARG A 32 -8.49 -8.45 30.21
C ARG A 32 -9.24 -9.69 30.68
N SER A 33 -10.58 -9.65 30.71
CA SER A 33 -11.42 -10.75 31.18
C SER A 33 -11.47 -11.95 30.23
N SER A 34 -10.97 -11.81 29.02
CA SER A 34 -10.83 -12.91 28.05
C SER A 34 -9.57 -13.73 28.24
N GLY A 35 -8.64 -13.29 29.12
CA GLY A 35 -7.34 -13.91 29.28
C GLY A 35 -6.36 -13.59 28.15
N VAL A 36 -6.72 -12.69 27.25
CA VAL A 36 -5.81 -12.20 26.18
C VAL A 36 -4.93 -11.09 26.74
N ALA A 37 -3.62 -11.31 26.77
CA ALA A 37 -2.65 -10.28 27.14
C ALA A 37 -2.42 -9.32 25.97
N VAL A 38 -2.18 -8.03 26.28
CA VAL A 38 -1.81 -7.01 25.28
C VAL A 38 -0.46 -6.45 25.63
N GLU A 39 0.53 -6.76 24.80
CA GLU A 39 1.92 -6.27 24.91
C GLU A 39 2.20 -5.27 23.78
N THR A 40 3.25 -4.48 23.96
CA THR A 40 3.69 -3.51 22.93
C THR A 40 5.08 -3.78 22.44
N ARG A 41 5.36 -3.46 21.17
CA ARG A 41 6.71 -3.44 20.58
C ARG A 41 6.84 -2.17 19.73
N ASP A 42 7.99 -1.51 19.85
CA ASP A 42 8.24 -0.21 19.22
C ASP A 42 8.86 -0.38 17.83
N ILE A 43 8.11 -0.02 16.79
CA ILE A 43 8.57 0.02 15.39
C ILE A 43 8.76 1.45 14.87
N SER A 44 8.66 2.46 15.75
CA SER A 44 8.83 3.86 15.38
C SER A 44 10.22 4.14 14.83
N LEU A 45 10.35 5.22 14.05
CA LEU A 45 11.66 5.65 13.54
C LEU A 45 12.66 5.91 14.69
N ALA A 46 12.21 6.59 15.75
CA ALA A 46 13.05 6.84 16.92
C ALA A 46 13.47 5.55 17.63
N GLY A 47 12.55 4.60 17.82
CA GLY A 47 12.86 3.28 18.41
C GLY A 47 13.89 2.51 17.59
N ARG A 48 13.75 2.50 16.27
CA ARG A 48 14.71 1.84 15.37
C ARG A 48 16.08 2.51 15.35
N ILE A 49 16.16 3.83 15.46
CA ILE A 49 17.41 4.57 15.58
C ILE A 49 18.11 4.18 16.89
N ILE A 50 17.41 4.21 18.02
CA ILE A 50 17.96 3.89 19.33
C ILE A 50 18.46 2.44 19.37
N ALA A 51 17.68 1.50 18.85
CA ALA A 51 18.06 0.08 18.75
C ALA A 51 19.32 -0.13 17.91
N ALA A 52 19.45 0.56 16.78
CA ALA A 52 20.60 0.45 15.89
C ALA A 52 21.92 0.91 16.52
N PHE A 53 21.88 1.74 17.56
CA PHE A 53 23.04 2.27 18.28
C PHE A 53 23.09 1.86 19.75
N ALA A 54 22.35 0.82 20.14
CA ALA A 54 22.28 0.36 21.53
C ALA A 54 23.64 -0.05 22.11
N ASP A 55 24.61 -0.45 21.29
CA ASP A 55 25.97 -0.81 21.70
C ASP A 55 26.80 0.40 22.12
N VAL A 56 26.56 1.58 21.59
CA VAL A 56 27.34 2.80 21.89
C VAL A 56 26.60 3.76 22.84
N LEU A 57 25.30 3.56 23.06
CA LEU A 57 24.52 4.37 24.00
C LEU A 57 24.78 4.00 25.45
N PRO A 58 24.73 4.96 26.41
CA PRO A 58 24.68 4.70 27.82
C PRO A 58 23.54 3.74 28.21
N SER A 59 23.73 2.96 29.29
CA SER A 59 22.79 1.92 29.70
C SER A 59 21.35 2.40 29.85
N GLU A 60 21.17 3.62 30.37
CA GLU A 60 19.87 4.27 30.58
C GLU A 60 19.19 4.75 29.30
N GLN A 61 19.93 4.82 28.21
CA GLN A 61 19.43 5.24 26.89
C GLN A 61 19.19 4.08 25.92
N LYS A 62 19.60 2.87 26.29
CA LYS A 62 19.48 1.70 25.43
C LYS A 62 18.01 1.31 25.25
N GLY A 63 17.62 1.00 24.01
CA GLY A 63 16.38 0.35 23.66
C GLY A 63 16.58 -1.08 23.18
N SER A 64 15.56 -1.90 23.27
CA SER A 64 15.51 -3.23 22.64
C SER A 64 15.35 -3.11 21.13
N ASP A 65 15.83 -4.09 20.38
CA ASP A 65 15.54 -4.22 18.95
C ASP A 65 14.22 -4.95 18.76
N ASP A 66 13.13 -4.20 19.00
CA ASP A 66 11.76 -4.73 18.94
C ASP A 66 11.39 -5.19 17.52
N LEU A 67 11.92 -4.54 16.49
CA LEU A 67 11.68 -4.96 15.11
C LEU A 67 12.33 -6.32 14.82
N ALA A 68 13.54 -6.55 15.27
CA ALA A 68 14.19 -7.86 15.12
C ALA A 68 13.44 -8.94 15.92
N GLU A 69 12.98 -8.64 17.13
CA GLU A 69 12.14 -9.56 17.92
C GLU A 69 10.85 -9.91 17.19
N LEU A 70 10.15 -8.92 16.66
CA LEU A 70 8.95 -9.13 15.87
C LEU A 70 9.22 -9.99 14.63
N GLY A 71 10.33 -9.75 13.93
CA GLY A 71 10.76 -10.57 12.79
C GLY A 71 10.92 -12.04 13.17
N GLN A 72 11.53 -12.34 14.33
CA GLN A 72 11.62 -13.71 14.83
C GLN A 72 10.26 -14.28 15.24
N LEU A 73 9.37 -13.44 15.77
CA LEU A 73 8.02 -13.85 16.15
C LEU A 73 7.18 -14.23 14.93
N THR A 74 7.32 -13.54 13.79
CA THR A 74 6.59 -13.87 12.56
C THR A 74 6.86 -15.28 12.04
N LEU A 75 7.97 -15.89 12.46
CA LEU A 75 8.35 -17.26 12.13
C LEU A 75 7.76 -18.30 13.10
N LYS A 76 6.86 -17.90 13.99
CA LYS A 76 6.26 -18.75 15.01
C LYS A 76 4.74 -18.74 14.94
N PRO A 77 4.07 -19.87 15.25
CA PRO A 77 2.61 -19.98 15.16
C PRO A 77 1.86 -19.13 16.18
N GLU A 78 2.49 -18.72 17.29
CA GLU A 78 1.88 -17.87 18.30
C GLU A 78 1.87 -16.39 17.96
N ALA A 79 2.44 -15.97 16.84
CA ALA A 79 2.45 -14.58 16.41
C ALA A 79 1.02 -14.04 16.21
N ASN A 80 0.73 -12.91 16.84
CA ASN A 80 -0.47 -12.13 16.61
C ASN A 80 -0.11 -10.65 16.77
N ILE A 81 0.10 -9.99 15.65
CA ILE A 81 0.69 -8.65 15.60
C ILE A 81 -0.30 -7.69 14.93
N ILE A 82 -0.67 -6.62 15.64
CA ILE A 82 -1.35 -5.47 15.05
C ILE A 82 -0.27 -4.46 14.65
N LYS A 83 -0.05 -4.34 13.34
CA LYS A 83 0.98 -3.46 12.79
C LYS A 83 0.35 -2.15 12.32
N LEU A 84 0.71 -1.06 12.98
CA LEU A 84 0.30 0.29 12.62
C LEU A 84 1.20 0.88 11.51
N PRO A 85 0.75 1.93 10.81
CA PRO A 85 1.58 2.66 9.86
C PRO A 85 2.82 3.23 10.55
N ASN A 86 3.96 3.21 9.87
CA ASN A 86 5.22 3.74 10.36
C ASN A 86 5.91 4.61 9.29
N ILE A 87 6.82 5.47 9.71
CA ILE A 87 7.61 6.30 8.79
C ILE A 87 8.55 5.43 7.95
N SER A 88 8.43 5.58 6.63
CA SER A 88 9.43 5.12 5.65
C SER A 88 10.40 6.28 5.43
N ALA A 89 11.47 6.34 6.24
CA ALA A 89 12.28 7.54 6.41
C ALA A 89 13.08 7.93 5.16
N SER A 90 12.90 9.17 4.69
CA SER A 90 13.84 9.85 3.82
C SER A 90 15.08 10.32 4.60
N VAL A 91 16.17 10.68 3.91
CA VAL A 91 17.36 11.22 4.59
C VAL A 91 17.06 12.47 5.41
N PRO A 92 16.30 13.46 4.93
CA PRO A 92 15.89 14.61 5.74
C PRO A 92 15.11 14.23 7.01
N GLN A 93 14.16 13.29 6.92
CA GLN A 93 13.40 12.80 8.07
C GLN A 93 14.29 12.07 9.06
N LEU A 94 15.20 11.23 8.59
CA LEU A 94 16.18 10.53 9.43
C LEU A 94 17.06 11.53 10.19
N LYS A 95 17.60 12.54 9.51
CA LYS A 95 18.41 13.59 10.14
C LYS A 95 17.62 14.39 11.18
N ALA A 96 16.37 14.72 10.89
CA ALA A 96 15.50 15.42 11.83
C ALA A 96 15.21 14.59 13.08
N ALA A 97 14.97 13.29 12.93
CA ALA A 97 14.77 12.38 14.05
C ALA A 97 16.03 12.24 14.92
N ILE A 98 17.20 12.13 14.29
CA ILE A 98 18.50 12.10 15.00
C ILE A 98 18.70 13.40 15.81
N ALA A 99 18.46 14.56 15.18
CA ALA A 99 18.61 15.85 15.85
C ALA A 99 17.67 16.03 17.04
N GLU A 100 16.41 15.56 16.91
CA GLU A 100 15.43 15.58 18.00
C GLU A 100 15.91 14.68 19.16
N LEU A 101 16.36 13.46 18.89
CA LEU A 101 16.88 12.55 19.91
C LEU A 101 18.12 13.12 20.60
N GLN A 102 19.04 13.72 19.85
CA GLN A 102 20.21 14.40 20.42
C GLN A 102 19.79 15.55 21.34
N ALA A 103 18.80 16.36 20.94
CA ALA A 103 18.25 17.42 21.77
C ALA A 103 17.57 16.90 23.05
N GLN A 104 17.04 15.68 23.01
CA GLN A 104 16.51 14.96 24.19
C GLN A 104 17.60 14.29 25.03
N GLY A 105 18.88 14.44 24.67
CA GLY A 105 20.03 13.98 25.43
C GLY A 105 20.59 12.62 25.02
N TYR A 106 20.10 12.00 23.92
CA TYR A 106 20.67 10.75 23.40
C TYR A 106 22.07 10.95 22.81
N ALA A 107 23.02 10.12 23.20
CA ALA A 107 24.42 10.16 22.74
C ALA A 107 24.59 9.50 21.36
N LEU A 108 23.77 9.93 20.37
CA LEU A 108 23.78 9.40 19.01
C LEU A 108 24.77 10.14 18.12
N PRO A 109 25.53 9.45 17.22
CA PRO A 109 26.32 10.12 16.21
C PRO A 109 25.44 10.82 15.18
N ALA A 110 25.93 11.92 14.60
CA ALA A 110 25.28 12.56 13.48
C ALA A 110 25.29 11.66 12.22
N TYR A 111 24.33 11.85 11.31
CA TYR A 111 24.33 11.16 10.01
C TYR A 111 25.44 11.73 9.11
N PRO A 112 26.45 10.93 8.72
CA PRO A 112 27.51 11.41 7.85
C PRO A 112 27.05 11.38 6.39
N GLU A 113 26.91 12.53 5.77
CA GLU A 113 26.51 12.63 4.33
C GLU A 113 27.65 12.11 3.43
N ASP A 114 28.85 12.64 3.64
CA ASP A 114 30.07 12.32 2.88
C ASP A 114 31.11 11.66 3.80
N PRO A 115 30.96 10.37 4.13
CA PRO A 115 31.81 9.69 5.10
C PRO A 115 33.24 9.56 4.57
N SER A 116 34.22 10.11 5.31
CA SER A 116 35.63 10.10 4.98
C SER A 116 36.43 9.00 5.70
N THR A 117 35.99 8.65 6.90
CA THR A 117 36.66 7.64 7.75
C THR A 117 35.85 6.32 7.74
N ASP A 118 36.51 5.23 8.14
CA ASP A 118 35.85 3.92 8.25
C ASP A 118 34.78 3.91 9.36
N GLU A 119 34.99 4.70 10.42
CA GLU A 119 34.00 4.90 11.48
C GLU A 119 32.74 5.61 10.93
N GLU A 120 32.91 6.70 10.20
CA GLU A 120 31.80 7.41 9.55
C GLU A 120 31.06 6.53 8.55
N LYS A 121 31.78 5.71 7.76
CA LYS A 121 31.16 4.72 6.86
C LYS A 121 30.35 3.68 7.63
N ALA A 122 30.84 3.21 8.76
CA ALA A 122 30.13 2.26 9.62
C ALA A 122 28.86 2.88 10.21
N VAL A 123 28.93 4.13 10.69
CA VAL A 123 27.76 4.89 11.17
C VAL A 123 26.74 5.08 10.07
N LYS A 124 27.18 5.52 8.88
CA LYS A 124 26.30 5.67 7.72
C LYS A 124 25.58 4.36 7.35
N ALA A 125 26.31 3.26 7.32
CA ALA A 125 25.76 1.95 6.98
C ALA A 125 24.69 1.49 8.00
N ARG A 126 24.81 1.82 9.29
CA ARG A 126 23.78 1.56 10.30
C ARG A 126 22.51 2.40 10.02
N TYR A 127 22.66 3.69 9.79
CA TYR A 127 21.54 4.57 9.47
C TYR A 127 20.86 4.21 8.15
N ASP A 128 21.63 3.81 7.14
CA ASP A 128 21.10 3.44 5.83
C ASP A 128 20.20 2.19 5.88
N LYS A 129 20.36 1.31 6.87
CA LYS A 129 19.45 0.18 7.13
C LYS A 129 18.09 0.60 7.67
N ILE A 130 17.99 1.77 8.29
CA ILE A 130 16.77 2.31 8.89
C ILE A 130 15.99 3.14 7.85
N LYS A 131 16.68 3.64 6.84
CA LYS A 131 16.14 4.47 5.77
C LYS A 131 15.18 3.69 4.86
N GLY A 132 14.16 4.38 4.35
CA GLY A 132 13.19 3.78 3.45
C GLY A 132 12.24 2.79 4.14
N SER A 133 11.76 1.81 3.41
CA SER A 133 10.83 0.79 3.91
C SER A 133 11.60 -0.31 4.66
N ALA A 134 11.95 -0.06 5.91
CA ALA A 134 12.75 -0.98 6.72
C ALA A 134 11.92 -1.99 7.52
N VAL A 135 10.64 -1.70 7.82
CA VAL A 135 9.78 -2.53 8.66
C VAL A 135 9.11 -3.65 7.87
N ASN A 136 8.48 -3.33 6.74
CA ASN A 136 7.72 -4.31 5.98
C ASN A 136 8.53 -5.54 5.53
N PRO A 137 9.77 -5.42 5.04
CA PRO A 137 10.56 -6.59 4.64
C PRO A 137 10.83 -7.58 5.79
N VAL A 138 10.87 -7.09 7.03
CA VAL A 138 11.10 -7.92 8.22
C VAL A 138 9.83 -8.66 8.65
N LEU A 139 8.66 -8.04 8.52
CA LEU A 139 7.41 -8.55 9.09
C LEU A 139 6.55 -9.34 8.08
N ARG A 140 6.74 -9.16 6.77
CA ARG A 140 5.89 -9.79 5.74
C ARG A 140 6.28 -11.24 5.44
N GLU A 141 6.13 -12.09 6.42
CA GLU A 141 6.32 -13.54 6.33
C GLU A 141 5.01 -14.30 6.08
N GLY A 142 4.10 -13.69 5.35
CA GLY A 142 2.83 -14.27 4.94
C GLY A 142 2.27 -13.61 3.68
N ASN A 143 1.34 -14.31 3.03
CA ASN A 143 0.57 -13.79 1.93
C ASN A 143 -0.59 -12.94 2.45
N SER A 144 -1.19 -12.11 1.60
CA SER A 144 -2.26 -11.23 2.05
C SER A 144 -3.66 -11.84 1.87
N ASP A 145 -4.55 -11.53 2.81
CA ASP A 145 -5.99 -11.76 2.72
C ASP A 145 -6.67 -10.39 2.93
N ARG A 146 -7.11 -9.78 1.83
CA ARG A 146 -7.79 -8.50 1.84
C ARG A 146 -9.26 -8.66 1.53
N ARG A 147 -10.10 -8.13 2.42
CA ARG A 147 -11.57 -8.24 2.33
C ARG A 147 -12.26 -7.08 3.04
N ALA A 148 -13.49 -6.78 2.62
CA ALA A 148 -14.33 -5.85 3.34
C ALA A 148 -14.91 -6.53 4.60
N PRO A 149 -14.78 -5.93 5.79
CA PRO A 149 -15.49 -6.41 6.97
C PRO A 149 -17.01 -6.26 6.78
N LEU A 150 -17.78 -7.10 7.47
CA LEU A 150 -19.24 -7.07 7.35
C LEU A 150 -19.84 -5.73 7.77
N SER A 151 -19.33 -5.11 8.84
CA SER A 151 -19.73 -3.78 9.30
C SER A 151 -19.55 -2.71 8.21
N VAL A 152 -18.42 -2.73 7.51
CA VAL A 152 -18.13 -1.77 6.43
C VAL A 152 -18.99 -2.04 5.20
N LYS A 153 -19.18 -3.31 4.83
CA LYS A 153 -20.06 -3.70 3.70
C LYS A 153 -21.50 -3.26 3.96
N ASN A 154 -22.02 -3.49 5.15
CA ASN A 154 -23.38 -3.09 5.54
C ASN A 154 -23.53 -1.56 5.57
N TYR A 155 -22.52 -0.84 6.04
CA TYR A 155 -22.51 0.61 5.98
C TYR A 155 -22.56 1.12 4.52
N ALA A 156 -21.74 0.57 3.63
CA ALA A 156 -21.73 0.96 2.21
C ALA A 156 -23.09 0.71 1.51
N ARG A 157 -23.78 -0.36 1.88
CA ARG A 157 -25.15 -0.64 1.39
C ARG A 157 -26.19 0.36 1.88
N LYS A 158 -26.09 0.80 3.13
CA LYS A 158 -26.99 1.80 3.73
C LYS A 158 -26.68 3.22 3.25
N HIS A 159 -25.43 3.52 2.95
CA HIS A 159 -24.92 4.83 2.58
C HIS A 159 -24.10 4.74 1.29
N PRO A 160 -24.73 4.41 0.14
CA PRO A 160 -24.02 4.19 -1.10
C PRO A 160 -23.36 5.49 -1.58
N HIS A 161 -22.09 5.39 -1.98
CA HIS A 161 -21.36 6.49 -2.59
C HIS A 161 -21.87 6.73 -4.02
N LYS A 162 -21.59 7.92 -4.55
CA LYS A 162 -21.97 8.28 -5.92
C LYS A 162 -21.02 7.61 -6.93
N MET A 163 -21.61 7.04 -7.98
CA MET A 163 -20.93 6.57 -9.17
C MET A 163 -21.36 7.43 -10.36
N GLY A 164 -20.45 7.72 -11.28
CA GLY A 164 -20.78 8.41 -12.53
C GLY A 164 -21.69 7.57 -13.41
N ALA A 165 -22.59 8.23 -14.15
CA ALA A 165 -23.48 7.56 -15.08
C ALA A 165 -22.72 7.18 -16.36
N TRP A 166 -22.50 5.90 -16.57
CA TRP A 166 -21.89 5.40 -17.80
C TRP A 166 -22.82 5.48 -19.01
N LYS A 167 -22.25 5.89 -20.14
CA LYS A 167 -22.94 5.93 -21.44
C LYS A 167 -22.36 4.86 -22.36
N ALA A 168 -23.20 4.14 -23.08
CA ALA A 168 -22.76 3.19 -24.10
C ALA A 168 -21.91 3.84 -25.20
N THR A 169 -22.09 5.15 -25.40
CA THR A 169 -21.37 5.95 -26.41
C THR A 169 -20.05 6.54 -25.88
N SER A 170 -19.67 6.27 -24.61
CA SER A 170 -18.40 6.75 -24.06
C SER A 170 -17.22 6.28 -24.91
N LYS A 171 -16.30 7.21 -25.19
CA LYS A 171 -15.04 6.93 -25.90
C LYS A 171 -13.92 6.50 -24.96
N ALA A 172 -14.17 6.44 -23.65
CA ALA A 172 -13.17 6.02 -22.68
C ALA A 172 -12.67 4.61 -22.99
N HIS A 173 -11.36 4.43 -22.99
CA HIS A 173 -10.73 3.13 -23.25
C HIS A 173 -9.29 3.10 -22.74
N VAL A 174 -8.72 1.88 -22.66
CA VAL A 174 -7.33 1.62 -22.33
C VAL A 174 -6.54 1.36 -23.61
N ALA A 175 -5.33 1.91 -23.66
CA ALA A 175 -4.35 1.60 -24.73
C ALA A 175 -3.09 1.01 -24.11
N HIS A 176 -2.57 -0.05 -24.72
CA HIS A 176 -1.32 -0.72 -24.32
C HIS A 176 -0.52 -1.12 -25.55
N MET A 177 0.74 -1.44 -25.37
CA MET A 177 1.60 -1.96 -26.44
C MET A 177 1.15 -3.37 -26.85
N THR A 178 1.47 -3.77 -28.09
CA THR A 178 1.23 -5.11 -28.62
C THR A 178 2.54 -5.88 -28.86
N GLU A 179 3.67 -5.16 -28.85
CA GLU A 179 5.02 -5.71 -29.01
C GLU A 179 6.05 -4.80 -28.32
N GLY A 180 7.19 -5.36 -27.95
CA GLY A 180 8.28 -4.59 -27.33
C GLY A 180 8.03 -4.19 -25.87
N ASP A 181 6.96 -4.65 -25.26
CA ASP A 181 6.65 -4.48 -23.84
C ASP A 181 7.22 -5.62 -22.97
N PHE A 182 7.10 -5.48 -21.67
CA PHE A 182 7.56 -6.50 -20.73
C PHE A 182 6.86 -7.85 -20.93
N TYR A 183 5.56 -7.85 -21.13
CA TYR A 183 4.80 -9.07 -21.40
C TYR A 183 5.34 -9.86 -22.60
N GLY A 184 5.56 -9.18 -23.72
CA GLY A 184 5.96 -9.83 -24.97
C GLY A 184 7.39 -10.37 -24.97
N SER A 185 8.27 -9.80 -24.16
CA SER A 185 9.69 -10.19 -24.06
C SER A 185 10.00 -11.13 -22.91
N GLU A 186 9.05 -11.34 -21.98
CA GLU A 186 9.29 -12.08 -20.75
C GLU A 186 9.73 -13.53 -21.01
N LYS A 187 10.79 -13.92 -20.33
CA LYS A 187 11.29 -15.29 -20.24
C LYS A 187 11.40 -15.70 -18.79
N SER A 188 11.17 -16.96 -18.49
CA SER A 188 11.28 -17.49 -17.12
C SER A 188 12.07 -18.79 -17.07
N ALA A 189 12.65 -19.07 -15.91
CA ALA A 189 13.35 -20.32 -15.62
C ALA A 189 13.04 -20.76 -14.19
N LEU A 190 12.94 -22.09 -13.99
CA LEU A 190 12.87 -22.72 -12.70
C LEU A 190 14.28 -23.05 -12.21
N ILE A 191 14.62 -22.62 -11.00
CA ILE A 191 15.91 -22.91 -10.37
C ILE A 191 15.88 -24.33 -9.80
N ALA A 192 16.74 -25.20 -10.34
CA ALA A 192 16.80 -26.59 -9.85
C ALA A 192 17.52 -26.69 -8.50
N ASP A 193 18.67 -26.04 -8.36
CA ASP A 193 19.53 -26.10 -7.19
C ASP A 193 19.80 -24.70 -6.62
N ALA A 194 19.87 -24.62 -5.30
CA ALA A 194 20.19 -23.36 -4.63
C ALA A 194 21.63 -22.91 -4.99
N GLY A 195 21.81 -21.61 -5.20
CA GLY A 195 23.09 -21.03 -5.58
C GLY A 195 22.98 -19.52 -5.75
N SER A 196 23.69 -18.98 -6.74
CA SER A 196 23.54 -17.58 -7.10
C SER A 196 23.60 -17.40 -8.63
N VAL A 197 23.05 -16.27 -9.07
CA VAL A 197 23.11 -15.84 -10.47
C VAL A 197 23.76 -14.46 -10.57
N LYS A 198 24.42 -14.22 -11.71
CA LYS A 198 25.01 -12.95 -12.11
C LYS A 198 24.22 -12.38 -13.29
N ILE A 199 24.06 -11.07 -13.36
CA ILE A 199 23.46 -10.36 -14.49
C ILE A 199 24.57 -9.62 -15.22
N GLU A 200 24.80 -9.96 -16.50
CA GLU A 200 25.90 -9.44 -17.32
C GLU A 200 25.36 -8.93 -18.67
N LEU A 201 25.76 -7.73 -19.07
CA LEU A 201 25.61 -7.20 -20.42
C LEU A 201 26.87 -7.47 -21.21
N THR A 202 26.75 -8.14 -22.35
CA THR A 202 27.79 -8.21 -23.38
C THR A 202 27.41 -7.27 -24.51
N THR A 203 28.18 -6.22 -24.70
CA THR A 203 27.93 -5.21 -25.73
C THR A 203 28.31 -5.72 -27.15
N THR A 204 27.87 -5.04 -28.19
CA THR A 204 28.09 -5.45 -29.58
C THR A 204 29.57 -5.48 -29.98
N ASP A 205 30.43 -4.71 -29.31
CA ASP A 205 31.89 -4.74 -29.46
C ASP A 205 32.57 -5.84 -28.62
N GLY A 206 31.79 -6.65 -27.89
CA GLY A 206 32.27 -7.78 -27.10
C GLY A 206 32.68 -7.40 -25.66
N ALA A 207 32.58 -6.13 -25.27
CA ALA A 207 32.88 -5.74 -23.90
C ALA A 207 31.83 -6.31 -22.94
N LYS A 208 32.27 -6.71 -21.74
CA LYS A 208 31.41 -7.26 -20.70
C LYS A 208 31.24 -6.27 -19.56
N LYS A 209 30.00 -6.00 -19.21
CA LYS A 209 29.64 -5.16 -18.07
C LYS A 209 28.74 -5.95 -17.11
N VAL A 210 29.20 -6.16 -15.89
CA VAL A 210 28.40 -6.76 -14.84
C VAL A 210 27.40 -5.73 -14.34
N LEU A 211 26.10 -6.02 -14.50
CA LEU A 211 25.02 -5.18 -14.01
C LEU A 211 24.71 -5.51 -12.55
N LYS A 212 24.77 -6.81 -12.19
CA LYS A 212 24.69 -7.28 -10.81
C LYS A 212 25.57 -8.51 -10.62
N GLU A 213 26.49 -8.40 -9.67
CA GLU A 213 27.53 -9.44 -9.46
C GLU A 213 26.92 -10.73 -8.89
N LYS A 214 26.03 -10.62 -7.94
CA LYS A 214 25.47 -11.79 -7.25
C LYS A 214 24.05 -11.57 -6.79
N THR A 215 23.17 -12.53 -7.10
CA THR A 215 21.82 -12.64 -6.56
C THR A 215 21.62 -14.08 -6.10
N ALA A 216 21.39 -14.27 -4.79
CA ALA A 216 21.11 -15.60 -4.23
C ALA A 216 19.78 -16.12 -4.75
N VAL A 217 19.72 -17.40 -5.10
CA VAL A 217 18.52 -18.11 -5.54
C VAL A 217 18.38 -19.42 -4.78
N LYS A 218 17.15 -19.87 -4.56
CA LYS A 218 16.83 -21.11 -3.87
C LYS A 218 16.30 -22.16 -4.86
N ALA A 219 16.46 -23.42 -4.53
CA ALA A 219 15.83 -24.51 -5.28
C ALA A 219 14.30 -24.33 -5.32
N GLY A 220 13.70 -24.56 -6.47
CA GLY A 220 12.26 -24.36 -6.71
C GLY A 220 11.84 -22.92 -6.96
N GLU A 221 12.77 -21.98 -6.90
CA GLU A 221 12.50 -20.56 -7.18
C GLU A 221 12.25 -20.34 -8.67
N VAL A 222 11.30 -19.48 -9.02
CA VAL A 222 11.10 -19.01 -10.39
C VAL A 222 11.83 -17.69 -10.54
N ILE A 223 12.68 -17.57 -11.56
CA ILE A 223 13.20 -16.29 -12.02
C ILE A 223 12.60 -15.96 -13.37
N ASP A 224 12.24 -14.71 -13.56
CA ASP A 224 11.80 -14.19 -14.85
C ASP A 224 12.50 -12.87 -15.16
N ALA A 225 12.72 -12.63 -16.44
CA ALA A 225 13.30 -11.39 -16.93
C ALA A 225 12.57 -10.90 -18.16
N SER A 226 12.54 -9.59 -18.34
CA SER A 226 11.82 -8.93 -19.42
C SER A 226 12.47 -7.62 -19.83
N VAL A 227 12.12 -7.14 -21.02
CA VAL A 227 12.65 -5.91 -21.62
C VAL A 227 11.49 -5.04 -22.10
N MET A 228 11.52 -3.77 -21.77
CA MET A 228 10.74 -2.73 -22.43
C MET A 228 11.64 -2.06 -23.49
N SER A 229 11.31 -2.24 -24.75
CA SER A 229 12.02 -1.56 -25.83
C SER A 229 11.76 -0.08 -25.83
N ARG A 230 12.81 0.73 -25.66
CA ARG A 230 12.72 2.19 -25.73
C ARG A 230 12.11 2.66 -27.05
N ASN A 231 12.58 2.08 -28.17
CA ASN A 231 12.14 2.51 -29.49
C ASN A 231 10.69 2.15 -29.76
N ALA A 232 10.25 0.92 -29.40
CA ALA A 232 8.86 0.50 -29.51
C ALA A 232 7.94 1.35 -28.61
N LEU A 233 8.37 1.62 -27.36
CA LEU A 233 7.63 2.46 -26.42
C LEU A 233 7.42 3.88 -26.97
N ARG A 234 8.49 4.52 -27.47
CA ARG A 234 8.39 5.89 -27.98
C ARG A 234 7.49 5.98 -29.23
N SER A 235 7.57 5.00 -30.12
CA SER A 235 6.69 4.89 -31.28
C SER A 235 5.23 4.66 -30.87
N PHE A 236 4.99 3.82 -29.87
CA PHE A 236 3.68 3.60 -29.29
C PHE A 236 3.12 4.89 -28.68
N ILE A 237 3.89 5.61 -27.86
CA ILE A 237 3.47 6.87 -27.24
C ILE A 237 3.07 7.90 -28.30
N GLU A 238 3.88 8.08 -29.34
CA GLU A 238 3.57 9.02 -30.44
C GLU A 238 2.25 8.66 -31.15
N ALA A 239 2.04 7.36 -31.41
CA ALA A 239 0.80 6.88 -32.02
C ALA A 239 -0.43 7.14 -31.12
N GLN A 240 -0.27 6.91 -29.80
CA GLN A 240 -1.40 7.13 -28.85
C GLN A 240 -1.70 8.61 -28.66
N ILE A 241 -0.70 9.49 -28.69
CA ILE A 241 -0.89 10.95 -28.69
C ILE A 241 -1.68 11.39 -29.91
N ALA A 242 -1.29 10.93 -31.10
CA ALA A 242 -1.98 11.25 -32.33
C ALA A 242 -3.45 10.76 -32.35
N ASP A 243 -3.65 9.54 -31.89
CA ASP A 243 -5.00 8.93 -31.83
C ASP A 243 -5.89 9.62 -30.79
N ALA A 244 -5.38 9.97 -29.61
CA ALA A 244 -6.15 10.72 -28.61
C ALA A 244 -6.59 12.09 -29.13
N LYS A 245 -5.73 12.77 -29.90
CA LYS A 245 -6.09 14.03 -30.56
C LYS A 245 -7.17 13.83 -31.63
N ALA A 246 -7.05 12.79 -32.46
CA ALA A 246 -8.01 12.49 -33.51
C ALA A 246 -9.40 12.13 -32.96
N GLN A 247 -9.46 11.44 -31.82
CA GLN A 247 -10.70 11.06 -31.16
C GLN A 247 -11.29 12.17 -30.29
N ASP A 248 -10.55 13.25 -30.03
CA ASP A 248 -10.89 14.33 -29.08
C ASP A 248 -11.20 13.78 -27.68
N VAL A 249 -10.27 12.97 -27.14
CA VAL A 249 -10.31 12.45 -25.78
C VAL A 249 -9.09 12.95 -25.00
N LEU A 250 -9.17 12.97 -23.68
CA LEU A 250 -8.02 13.28 -22.83
C LEU A 250 -6.96 12.20 -22.95
N PHE A 251 -5.71 12.62 -23.02
CA PHE A 251 -4.56 11.71 -22.92
C PHE A 251 -4.15 11.57 -21.46
N SER A 252 -4.09 10.35 -20.95
CA SER A 252 -3.80 10.08 -19.55
C SER A 252 -2.86 8.88 -19.42
N VAL A 253 -1.79 9.05 -18.64
CA VAL A 253 -0.79 8.02 -18.38
C VAL A 253 -1.05 7.38 -17.02
N HIS A 254 -0.94 6.05 -16.92
CA HIS A 254 -1.14 5.31 -15.70
C HIS A 254 -0.03 4.26 -15.53
N LEU A 255 0.73 4.35 -14.45
CA LEU A 255 1.93 3.54 -14.19
C LEU A 255 1.96 3.02 -12.74
N LYS A 256 2.78 2.02 -12.46
CA LYS A 256 2.97 1.43 -11.12
C LYS A 256 4.25 1.94 -10.44
N ALA A 257 4.48 3.24 -10.45
CA ALA A 257 5.74 3.85 -9.98
C ALA A 257 6.01 3.68 -8.46
N THR A 258 5.03 3.28 -7.66
CA THR A 258 5.20 3.02 -6.22
C THR A 258 5.94 1.73 -5.91
N MET A 259 5.70 0.67 -6.68
CA MET A 259 6.41 -0.61 -6.58
C MET A 259 7.57 -0.67 -7.56
N MET A 260 7.33 -0.30 -8.82
CA MET A 260 8.27 -0.36 -9.93
C MET A 260 9.13 0.91 -9.97
N LYS A 261 9.93 1.10 -8.93
CA LYS A 261 10.63 2.35 -8.59
C LYS A 261 11.73 2.76 -9.57
N VAL A 262 12.19 1.86 -10.45
CA VAL A 262 13.20 2.17 -11.47
C VAL A 262 12.56 2.16 -12.84
N SER A 263 11.85 1.09 -13.23
CA SER A 263 11.27 0.99 -14.57
C SER A 263 10.25 2.10 -14.84
N ASP A 264 9.33 2.35 -13.96
CA ASP A 264 8.18 3.21 -14.25
C ASP A 264 8.49 4.71 -14.26
N PRO A 265 9.39 5.26 -13.44
CA PRO A 265 9.89 6.63 -13.65
C PRO A 265 10.58 6.83 -15.00
N ILE A 266 11.30 5.83 -15.51
CA ILE A 266 11.93 5.89 -16.84
C ILE A 266 10.85 5.86 -17.93
N LEU A 267 9.84 4.98 -17.81
CA LEU A 267 8.67 4.98 -18.70
C LEU A 267 8.00 6.36 -18.71
N PHE A 268 7.76 6.93 -17.54
CA PHE A 268 7.17 8.25 -17.40
C PHE A 268 8.00 9.35 -18.09
N GLY A 269 9.32 9.28 -17.97
CA GLY A 269 10.24 10.18 -18.66
C GLY A 269 10.13 10.10 -20.18
N HIS A 270 9.84 8.92 -20.73
CA HIS A 270 9.57 8.78 -22.16
C HIS A 270 8.26 9.45 -22.57
N PHE A 271 7.20 9.37 -21.76
CA PHE A 271 5.97 10.11 -22.02
C PHE A 271 6.19 11.62 -22.02
N VAL A 272 6.92 12.14 -21.05
CA VAL A 272 7.29 13.56 -20.98
C VAL A 272 8.12 13.96 -22.20
N SER A 273 9.16 13.18 -22.54
CA SER A 273 10.07 13.48 -23.65
C SER A 273 9.39 13.43 -25.02
N VAL A 274 8.39 12.57 -25.20
CA VAL A 274 7.66 12.46 -26.47
C VAL A 274 6.58 13.53 -26.56
N PHE A 275 5.85 13.78 -25.47
CA PHE A 275 4.76 14.76 -25.47
C PHE A 275 5.28 16.19 -25.70
N TYR A 276 6.40 16.56 -25.06
CA TYR A 276 7.02 17.90 -25.14
C TYR A 276 8.25 17.91 -26.08
N ARG A 277 8.29 17.00 -27.07
CA ARG A 277 9.48 16.73 -27.88
C ARG A 277 10.09 17.98 -28.52
N ASP A 278 9.27 18.81 -29.15
CA ASP A 278 9.78 19.93 -29.96
C ASP A 278 10.32 21.04 -29.04
N ALA A 279 9.64 21.34 -27.95
CA ALA A 279 10.10 22.28 -26.93
C ALA A 279 11.41 21.79 -26.25
N LEU A 280 11.46 20.53 -25.86
CA LEU A 280 12.64 19.96 -25.18
C LEU A 280 13.86 19.88 -26.12
N ALA A 281 13.64 19.54 -27.38
CA ALA A 281 14.73 19.48 -28.38
C ALA A 281 15.31 20.86 -28.69
N LYS A 282 14.46 21.89 -28.81
CA LYS A 282 14.86 23.29 -29.05
C LYS A 282 15.77 23.83 -27.96
N HIS A 283 15.54 23.45 -26.72
CA HIS A 283 16.23 23.94 -25.53
C HIS A 283 17.17 22.93 -24.88
N ALA A 284 17.53 21.84 -25.58
CA ALA A 284 18.24 20.69 -25.02
C ALA A 284 19.49 21.06 -24.22
N ASP A 285 20.36 21.94 -24.76
CA ASP A 285 21.62 22.31 -24.11
C ASP A 285 21.41 23.10 -22.81
N VAL A 286 20.43 23.98 -22.78
CA VAL A 286 20.10 24.77 -21.59
C VAL A 286 19.50 23.86 -20.50
N LEU A 287 18.59 22.98 -20.88
CA LEU A 287 17.93 22.05 -19.97
C LEU A 287 18.89 21.02 -19.39
N ALA A 288 19.83 20.52 -20.21
CA ALA A 288 20.88 19.63 -19.72
C ALA A 288 21.79 20.32 -18.69
N LYS A 289 22.19 21.57 -18.94
CA LYS A 289 22.98 22.34 -17.98
C LYS A 289 22.21 22.68 -16.69
N ALA A 290 20.90 22.90 -16.79
CA ALA A 290 20.03 23.10 -15.63
C ALA A 290 19.77 21.83 -14.84
N GLY A 291 20.15 20.65 -15.35
CA GLY A 291 19.94 19.35 -14.70
C GLY A 291 18.51 18.85 -14.77
N PHE A 292 17.76 19.24 -15.81
CA PHE A 292 16.41 18.72 -16.04
C PHE A 292 16.43 17.21 -16.29
N ASN A 293 15.59 16.50 -15.57
CA ASN A 293 15.39 15.06 -15.73
C ASN A 293 13.92 14.77 -16.07
N PRO A 294 13.59 14.35 -17.30
CA PRO A 294 12.21 14.07 -17.69
C PRO A 294 11.55 12.93 -16.86
N ASN A 295 12.34 12.05 -16.25
CA ASN A 295 11.82 11.01 -15.36
C ASN A 295 11.13 11.56 -14.10
N ASN A 296 11.42 12.80 -13.74
CA ASN A 296 10.77 13.52 -12.64
C ASN A 296 9.52 14.30 -13.10
N GLY A 297 9.23 14.32 -14.41
CA GLY A 297 8.08 14.98 -14.99
C GLY A 297 8.33 16.44 -15.39
N ILE A 298 7.31 17.06 -16.00
CA ILE A 298 7.38 18.47 -16.42
C ILE A 298 7.48 19.43 -15.21
N GLY A 299 7.08 18.97 -14.02
CA GLY A 299 7.27 19.73 -12.78
C GLY A 299 8.74 19.99 -12.44
N ASP A 300 9.64 19.07 -12.77
CA ASP A 300 11.09 19.28 -12.60
C ASP A 300 11.59 20.38 -13.55
N LEU A 301 11.08 20.42 -14.78
CA LEU A 301 11.40 21.53 -15.71
C LEU A 301 11.05 22.87 -15.07
N TYR A 302 9.82 23.07 -14.62
CA TYR A 302 9.40 24.33 -14.01
C TYR A 302 10.20 24.67 -12.74
N ALA A 303 10.63 23.68 -11.98
CA ALA A 303 11.50 23.89 -10.83
C ALA A 303 12.87 24.45 -11.26
N ARG A 304 13.48 23.87 -12.31
CA ARG A 304 14.80 24.29 -12.85
C ARG A 304 14.75 25.66 -13.53
N LEU A 305 13.64 25.99 -14.18
CA LEU A 305 13.48 27.28 -14.86
C LEU A 305 13.58 28.49 -13.91
N LYS A 306 13.31 28.29 -12.61
CA LYS A 306 13.39 29.40 -11.62
C LYS A 306 14.79 29.99 -11.50
N ASP A 307 15.82 29.19 -11.76
CA ASP A 307 17.22 29.57 -11.62
C ASP A 307 17.82 30.10 -12.94
N LEU A 308 17.02 30.16 -14.03
CA LEU A 308 17.44 30.67 -15.33
C LEU A 308 17.11 32.15 -15.53
N PRO A 309 17.83 32.86 -16.44
CA PRO A 309 17.47 34.21 -16.84
C PRO A 309 16.02 34.31 -17.33
N ALA A 310 15.37 35.45 -17.06
CA ALA A 310 13.94 35.62 -17.32
C ALA A 310 13.55 35.42 -18.79
N ASP A 311 14.33 35.97 -19.74
CA ASP A 311 14.12 35.81 -21.17
C ASP A 311 14.24 34.34 -21.64
N THR A 312 15.21 33.64 -21.12
CA THR A 312 15.40 32.19 -21.39
C THR A 312 14.24 31.39 -20.82
N ARG A 313 13.84 31.67 -19.58
CA ARG A 313 12.69 31.00 -18.94
C ARG A 313 11.41 31.21 -19.74
N GLU A 314 11.08 32.46 -20.07
CA GLU A 314 9.89 32.86 -20.83
C GLU A 314 9.85 32.17 -22.21
N ALA A 315 10.98 32.06 -22.89
CA ALA A 315 11.07 31.36 -24.17
C ALA A 315 10.76 29.86 -24.04
N ILE A 316 11.30 29.21 -23.03
CA ILE A 316 11.05 27.79 -22.77
C ILE A 316 9.58 27.57 -22.40
N GLU A 317 9.02 28.39 -21.49
CA GLU A 317 7.62 28.30 -21.08
C GLU A 317 6.65 28.50 -22.28
N ALA A 318 6.99 29.45 -23.19
CA ALA A 318 6.20 29.69 -24.40
C ALA A 318 6.22 28.47 -25.34
N ASP A 319 7.38 27.84 -25.55
CA ASP A 319 7.49 26.65 -26.39
C ASP A 319 6.78 25.43 -25.76
N VAL A 320 6.89 25.22 -24.46
CA VAL A 320 6.13 24.19 -23.74
C VAL A 320 4.61 24.44 -23.87
N LYS A 321 4.17 25.68 -23.77
CA LYS A 321 2.78 26.06 -23.95
C LYS A 321 2.29 25.82 -25.37
N ALA A 322 3.15 25.99 -26.37
CA ALA A 322 2.83 25.74 -27.76
C ALA A 322 2.54 24.24 -28.04
N GLU A 323 3.16 23.33 -27.30
CA GLU A 323 2.87 21.88 -27.42
C GLU A 323 1.39 21.58 -27.14
N TYR A 324 0.78 22.22 -26.16
CA TYR A 324 -0.63 21.99 -25.83
C TYR A 324 -1.62 22.37 -26.97
N ALA A 325 -1.20 23.24 -27.87
CA ALA A 325 -2.02 23.62 -29.04
C ALA A 325 -2.02 22.53 -30.14
N VAL A 326 -0.93 21.77 -30.24
CA VAL A 326 -0.73 20.76 -31.29
C VAL A 326 -0.92 19.33 -30.81
N ARG A 327 -0.85 19.07 -29.49
CA ARG A 327 -1.07 17.78 -28.86
C ARG A 327 -2.52 17.61 -28.37
N PRO A 328 -2.95 16.42 -27.95
CA PRO A 328 -4.25 16.23 -27.28
C PRO A 328 -4.25 16.95 -25.93
N ARG A 329 -5.45 17.24 -25.42
CA ARG A 329 -5.60 17.72 -24.05
C ARG A 329 -5.12 16.64 -23.07
N LEU A 330 -4.34 17.05 -22.06
CA LEU A 330 -3.92 16.15 -20.99
C LEU A 330 -5.01 16.05 -19.92
N ALA A 331 -5.13 14.88 -19.32
CA ALA A 331 -5.84 14.73 -18.06
C ALA A 331 -5.12 15.55 -16.97
N MET A 332 -5.89 16.21 -16.12
CA MET A 332 -5.38 17.12 -15.11
C MET A 332 -5.44 16.49 -13.71
N VAL A 333 -4.39 16.70 -12.94
CA VAL A 333 -4.37 16.42 -11.49
C VAL A 333 -5.00 17.58 -10.73
N ASN A 334 -4.72 18.81 -11.17
CA ASN A 334 -5.32 20.02 -10.63
C ASN A 334 -5.48 21.06 -11.75
N SER A 335 -6.70 21.22 -12.24
CA SER A 335 -7.02 22.11 -13.34
C SER A 335 -6.78 23.59 -12.96
N ASP A 336 -7.12 24.00 -11.74
CA ASP A 336 -6.97 25.38 -11.27
C ASP A 336 -5.51 25.83 -11.21
N LYS A 337 -4.60 24.90 -10.93
CA LYS A 337 -3.16 25.14 -10.83
C LYS A 337 -2.39 24.76 -12.10
N GLY A 338 -3.07 24.27 -13.12
CA GLY A 338 -2.44 23.81 -14.36
C GLY A 338 -1.55 22.55 -14.17
N ILE A 339 -1.76 21.78 -13.13
CA ILE A 339 -1.00 20.55 -12.86
C ILE A 339 -1.58 19.42 -13.70
N THR A 340 -0.79 18.98 -14.67
CA THR A 340 -1.16 17.91 -15.60
C THR A 340 -0.80 16.52 -15.07
N ASN A 341 -1.33 15.50 -15.70
CA ASN A 341 -0.97 14.10 -15.53
C ASN A 341 0.53 13.81 -15.80
N LEU A 342 1.25 14.67 -16.53
CA LEU A 342 2.68 14.53 -16.79
C LEU A 342 3.58 15.38 -15.84
N HIS A 343 3.05 15.87 -14.74
CA HIS A 343 3.78 16.76 -13.82
C HIS A 343 4.82 16.02 -12.99
N VAL A 344 4.40 14.97 -12.30
CA VAL A 344 5.27 14.09 -11.49
C VAL A 344 4.79 12.63 -11.57
N PRO A 345 5.69 11.65 -11.54
CA PRO A 345 5.30 10.24 -11.67
C PRO A 345 4.43 9.72 -10.52
N SER A 346 4.47 10.33 -9.34
CA SER A 346 3.63 9.99 -8.20
C SER A 346 2.14 10.32 -8.38
N ASP A 347 1.77 11.14 -9.37
CA ASP A 347 0.38 11.52 -9.64
C ASP A 347 -0.34 10.53 -10.57
N VAL A 348 0.38 9.57 -11.15
CA VAL A 348 -0.16 8.63 -12.16
C VAL A 348 -0.17 7.18 -11.68
N ILE A 349 -0.26 6.96 -10.38
CA ILE A 349 -0.31 5.62 -9.80
C ILE A 349 -1.59 4.91 -10.25
N VAL A 350 -1.41 3.86 -11.05
CA VAL A 350 -2.48 3.12 -11.74
C VAL A 350 -3.54 2.57 -10.78
N ASP A 351 -3.15 2.15 -9.59
CA ASP A 351 -4.03 1.60 -8.55
C ASP A 351 -5.08 2.60 -8.06
N ALA A 352 -4.74 3.89 -8.07
CA ALA A 352 -5.64 4.96 -7.64
C ALA A 352 -6.32 5.66 -8.81
N SER A 353 -5.57 5.95 -9.88
CA SER A 353 -6.04 6.75 -10.99
C SER A 353 -7.04 6.02 -11.90
N MET A 354 -6.87 4.71 -12.14
CA MET A 354 -7.80 3.93 -12.95
C MET A 354 -9.14 3.69 -12.25
N PRO A 355 -9.20 3.29 -10.98
CA PRO A 355 -10.48 3.21 -10.27
C PRO A 355 -11.22 4.54 -10.19
N ALA A 356 -10.51 5.67 -10.03
CA ALA A 356 -11.12 7.00 -10.07
C ALA A 356 -11.75 7.31 -11.42
N MET A 357 -11.04 7.03 -12.52
CA MET A 357 -11.57 7.17 -13.87
C MET A 357 -12.83 6.32 -14.10
N ILE A 358 -12.84 5.07 -13.64
CA ILE A 358 -13.98 4.15 -13.78
C ILE A 358 -15.16 4.65 -12.95
N ARG A 359 -14.94 5.10 -11.71
CA ARG A 359 -15.98 5.67 -10.86
C ARG A 359 -16.61 6.91 -11.47
N ASP A 360 -15.83 7.72 -12.17
CA ASP A 360 -16.29 8.93 -12.87
C ASP A 360 -16.71 8.66 -14.33
N SER A 361 -17.23 7.46 -14.59
CA SER A 361 -17.80 7.03 -15.90
C SER A 361 -16.83 7.10 -17.10
N GLY A 362 -15.53 6.83 -16.86
CA GLY A 362 -14.49 6.91 -17.89
C GLY A 362 -13.95 8.31 -18.11
N GLY A 363 -14.42 9.27 -17.33
CA GLY A 363 -14.02 10.67 -17.41
C GLY A 363 -12.84 11.00 -16.51
N MET A 364 -12.06 11.97 -16.97
CA MET A 364 -11.04 12.68 -16.17
C MET A 364 -11.19 14.18 -16.34
N TRP A 365 -10.60 14.96 -15.44
CA TRP A 365 -10.66 16.41 -15.50
C TRP A 365 -9.81 16.96 -16.65
N GLY A 366 -10.39 17.81 -17.48
CA GLY A 366 -9.69 18.55 -18.52
C GLY A 366 -9.08 19.85 -18.00
N PRO A 367 -8.31 20.55 -18.84
CA PRO A 367 -7.67 21.84 -18.49
C PRO A 367 -8.66 22.94 -18.07
N ASP A 368 -9.89 22.86 -18.52
CA ASP A 368 -10.99 23.78 -18.20
C ASP A 368 -11.81 23.38 -16.96
N GLY A 369 -11.38 22.32 -16.24
CA GLY A 369 -12.07 21.83 -15.05
C GLY A 369 -13.37 21.07 -15.34
N GLN A 370 -13.58 20.62 -16.58
CA GLN A 370 -14.72 19.78 -16.95
C GLN A 370 -14.29 18.32 -17.13
N LEU A 371 -15.23 17.38 -16.98
CA LEU A 371 -15.00 15.95 -17.23
C LEU A 371 -15.14 15.61 -18.71
N TYR A 372 -14.16 14.89 -19.22
CA TYR A 372 -14.13 14.38 -20.58
C TYR A 372 -13.73 12.91 -20.58
N ASP A 373 -14.22 12.16 -21.58
CA ASP A 373 -13.73 10.81 -21.82
C ASP A 373 -12.22 10.80 -21.97
N ALA A 374 -11.56 9.82 -21.38
CA ALA A 374 -10.11 9.71 -21.39
C ALA A 374 -9.64 8.43 -22.07
N LYS A 375 -8.51 8.55 -22.77
CA LYS A 375 -7.69 7.44 -23.21
C LYS A 375 -6.66 7.17 -22.11
N ALA A 376 -6.84 6.05 -21.39
CA ALA A 376 -5.92 5.59 -20.37
C ALA A 376 -4.79 4.80 -21.01
N VAL A 377 -3.55 5.32 -20.97
CA VAL A 377 -2.39 4.68 -21.57
C VAL A 377 -1.62 3.93 -20.48
N ILE A 378 -1.61 2.61 -20.58
CA ILE A 378 -0.89 1.68 -19.71
C ILE A 378 0.05 0.87 -20.61
N PRO A 379 1.34 1.22 -20.73
CA PRO A 379 2.21 0.67 -21.77
C PRO A 379 2.31 -0.84 -21.79
N ASP A 380 2.61 -1.45 -20.65
CA ASP A 380 2.73 -2.89 -20.52
C ASP A 380 1.35 -3.57 -20.47
N ARG A 381 1.17 -4.59 -21.32
CA ARG A 381 -0.12 -5.28 -21.44
C ARG A 381 -0.37 -6.36 -20.41
N CYS A 382 0.53 -6.63 -19.47
CA CYS A 382 0.34 -7.69 -18.46
C CYS A 382 -1.04 -7.62 -17.80
N TYR A 383 -1.47 -6.42 -17.40
CA TYR A 383 -2.71 -6.21 -16.65
C TYR A 383 -3.60 -5.07 -17.18
N ALA A 384 -3.19 -4.40 -18.25
CA ALA A 384 -3.95 -3.30 -18.84
C ALA A 384 -5.37 -3.73 -19.25
N GLY A 385 -5.53 -4.97 -19.73
CA GLY A 385 -6.79 -5.55 -20.14
C GLY A 385 -7.82 -5.71 -19.03
N VAL A 386 -7.41 -5.76 -17.77
CA VAL A 386 -8.31 -5.79 -16.60
C VAL A 386 -9.18 -4.54 -16.58
N TYR A 387 -8.58 -3.37 -16.70
CA TYR A 387 -9.32 -2.10 -16.71
C TYR A 387 -10.17 -1.92 -17.96
N GLN A 388 -9.68 -2.38 -19.11
CA GLN A 388 -10.48 -2.35 -20.34
C GLN A 388 -11.74 -3.21 -20.20
N ALA A 389 -11.65 -4.40 -19.62
CA ALA A 389 -12.79 -5.27 -19.38
C ALA A 389 -13.84 -4.61 -18.46
N VAL A 390 -13.40 -3.91 -17.42
CA VAL A 390 -14.31 -3.15 -16.52
C VAL A 390 -14.99 -2.01 -17.28
N ILE A 391 -14.25 -1.26 -18.08
CA ILE A 391 -14.80 -0.16 -18.89
C ILE A 391 -15.86 -0.68 -19.89
N GLU A 392 -15.58 -1.79 -20.57
CA GLU A 392 -16.50 -2.42 -21.49
C GLU A 392 -17.79 -2.87 -20.79
N ASP A 393 -17.66 -3.51 -19.65
CA ASP A 393 -18.80 -3.93 -18.83
C ASP A 393 -19.65 -2.73 -18.39
N CYS A 394 -19.00 -1.66 -17.90
CA CYS A 394 -19.69 -0.44 -17.51
C CYS A 394 -20.39 0.26 -18.68
N LYS A 395 -19.81 0.26 -19.87
CA LYS A 395 -20.49 0.78 -21.08
C LYS A 395 -21.72 -0.02 -21.44
N GLN A 396 -21.67 -1.33 -21.24
CA GLN A 396 -22.77 -2.25 -21.60
C GLN A 396 -23.88 -2.25 -20.56
N HIS A 397 -23.55 -2.25 -19.27
CA HIS A 397 -24.48 -2.50 -18.18
C HIS A 397 -24.67 -1.30 -17.24
N GLY A 398 -23.96 -0.19 -17.47
CA GLY A 398 -23.95 0.96 -16.56
C GLY A 398 -23.00 0.80 -15.36
N ALA A 399 -23.01 1.77 -14.47
CA ALA A 399 -22.24 1.73 -13.24
C ALA A 399 -22.65 0.56 -12.33
N PHE A 400 -21.73 0.13 -11.45
CA PHE A 400 -22.10 -0.82 -10.40
C PHE A 400 -22.95 -0.14 -9.33
N ASP A 401 -23.83 -0.92 -8.72
CA ASP A 401 -24.66 -0.48 -7.60
C ASP A 401 -24.06 -0.97 -6.27
N PRO A 402 -23.51 -0.08 -5.43
CA PRO A 402 -22.94 -0.46 -4.13
C PRO A 402 -23.93 -1.15 -3.19
N VAL A 403 -25.24 -0.96 -3.39
CA VAL A 403 -26.29 -1.57 -2.55
C VAL A 403 -26.43 -3.06 -2.82
N THR A 404 -26.30 -3.47 -4.08
CA THR A 404 -26.62 -4.83 -4.54
C THR A 404 -25.41 -5.66 -4.93
N MET A 405 -24.28 -5.03 -5.26
CA MET A 405 -23.14 -5.75 -5.79
C MET A 405 -22.47 -6.68 -4.76
N GLY A 406 -21.90 -7.78 -5.27
CA GLY A 406 -21.01 -8.66 -4.50
C GLY A 406 -19.64 -8.05 -4.26
N SER A 407 -18.78 -8.81 -3.60
CA SER A 407 -17.40 -8.43 -3.26
C SER A 407 -16.38 -9.28 -4.04
N VAL A 408 -15.19 -8.70 -4.23
CA VAL A 408 -14.03 -9.44 -4.76
C VAL A 408 -12.88 -9.36 -3.73
N PRO A 409 -12.94 -10.18 -2.66
CA PRO A 409 -11.82 -10.30 -1.73
C PRO A 409 -10.60 -10.84 -2.47
N ASN A 410 -9.41 -10.54 -1.95
CA ASN A 410 -8.15 -10.89 -2.60
C ASN A 410 -7.26 -11.73 -1.70
N VAL A 411 -6.73 -12.82 -2.26
CA VAL A 411 -5.61 -13.61 -1.73
C VAL A 411 -4.39 -13.29 -2.58
N GLY A 412 -3.44 -12.51 -2.02
CA GLY A 412 -2.30 -11.97 -2.73
C GLY A 412 -0.99 -12.64 -2.39
N LEU A 413 -0.23 -13.04 -3.41
CA LEU A 413 1.12 -13.56 -3.28
C LEU A 413 2.08 -12.42 -2.90
N MET A 414 2.44 -12.31 -1.63
CA MET A 414 3.19 -11.18 -1.10
C MET A 414 4.39 -11.60 -0.23
N ALA A 415 4.33 -12.79 0.36
CA ALA A 415 5.33 -13.25 1.32
C ALA A 415 6.75 -13.19 0.74
N GLN A 416 7.70 -12.76 1.57
CA GLN A 416 9.12 -12.71 1.24
C GLN A 416 9.44 -11.92 -0.03
N ALA A 417 8.71 -10.84 -0.29
CA ALA A 417 8.87 -9.96 -1.45
C ALA A 417 8.62 -10.66 -2.79
N ALA A 418 7.70 -11.64 -2.83
CA ALA A 418 7.32 -12.32 -4.07
C ALA A 418 6.79 -11.33 -5.12
N GLU A 419 7.28 -11.45 -6.36
CA GLU A 419 6.88 -10.66 -7.53
C GLU A 419 7.05 -9.13 -7.38
N GLU A 420 8.12 -8.66 -6.81
CA GLU A 420 8.44 -7.22 -6.77
C GLU A 420 9.13 -6.77 -8.06
N TYR A 421 8.34 -6.60 -9.13
CA TYR A 421 8.83 -6.16 -10.43
C TYR A 421 9.34 -4.71 -10.40
N GLY A 422 10.39 -4.44 -11.19
CA GLY A 422 10.93 -3.10 -11.36
C GLY A 422 11.59 -2.51 -10.12
N SER A 423 11.94 -3.32 -9.12
CA SER A 423 12.72 -2.90 -7.95
C SER A 423 14.16 -2.55 -8.35
N HIS A 424 14.77 -1.63 -7.60
CA HIS A 424 16.04 -0.99 -7.99
C HIS A 424 17.26 -1.91 -8.01
N ASP A 425 17.20 -3.06 -7.40
CA ASP A 425 18.36 -3.97 -7.29
C ASP A 425 18.52 -4.92 -8.49
N LYS A 426 17.49 -5.11 -9.30
CA LYS A 426 17.47 -5.99 -10.48
C LYS A 426 16.80 -5.37 -11.71
N THR A 427 16.71 -4.05 -11.74
CA THR A 427 16.16 -3.28 -12.87
C THR A 427 17.18 -2.27 -13.36
N PHE A 428 17.43 -2.24 -14.67
CA PHE A 428 18.48 -1.45 -15.27
C PHE A 428 18.00 -0.74 -16.54
N GLN A 429 18.37 0.52 -16.68
CA GLN A 429 18.38 1.16 -18.00
C GLN A 429 19.65 0.76 -18.73
N ILE A 430 19.51 0.18 -19.90
CA ILE A 430 20.63 -0.41 -20.65
C ILE A 430 21.51 0.68 -21.25
N PRO A 431 22.83 0.66 -21.00
CA PRO A 431 23.73 1.73 -21.45
C PRO A 431 24.21 1.60 -22.87
N ALA A 432 24.15 0.41 -23.48
CA ALA A 432 24.66 0.13 -24.82
C ALA A 432 23.96 -1.08 -25.45
N ASP A 433 23.95 -1.14 -26.78
CA ASP A 433 23.40 -2.27 -27.51
C ASP A 433 24.19 -3.55 -27.21
N GLY A 434 23.49 -4.68 -27.11
CA GLY A 434 24.11 -5.95 -26.79
C GLY A 434 23.13 -7.04 -26.38
N VAL A 435 23.60 -7.93 -25.50
CA VAL A 435 22.81 -9.05 -24.95
C VAL A 435 22.98 -9.07 -23.43
N VAL A 436 21.88 -9.00 -22.71
CA VAL A 436 21.85 -9.21 -21.24
C VAL A 436 21.62 -10.69 -20.97
N ARG A 437 22.43 -11.26 -20.07
CA ARG A 437 22.35 -12.66 -19.65
C ARG A 437 22.25 -12.78 -18.15
N VAL A 438 21.43 -13.74 -17.69
CA VAL A 438 21.42 -14.24 -16.32
C VAL A 438 22.19 -15.56 -16.32
N ILE A 439 23.28 -15.62 -15.56
CA ILE A 439 24.28 -16.71 -15.62
C ILE A 439 24.42 -17.28 -14.20
N ASP A 440 24.34 -18.61 -14.07
CA ASP A 440 24.55 -19.32 -12.81
C ASP A 440 26.06 -19.43 -12.44
N GLU A 441 26.35 -19.99 -11.25
CA GLU A 441 27.72 -20.17 -10.76
C GLU A 441 28.54 -21.19 -11.62
N ALA A 442 27.87 -22.07 -12.34
CA ALA A 442 28.51 -23.02 -13.25
C ALA A 442 28.79 -22.42 -14.65
N GLY A 443 28.33 -21.21 -14.91
CA GLY A 443 28.47 -20.50 -16.16
C GLY A 443 27.36 -20.79 -17.17
N ASN A 444 26.29 -21.46 -16.78
CA ASN A 444 25.15 -21.69 -17.67
C ASN A 444 24.32 -20.43 -17.81
N VAL A 445 23.89 -20.13 -19.02
CA VAL A 445 22.95 -19.04 -19.30
C VAL A 445 21.53 -19.52 -19.05
N LEU A 446 20.88 -18.95 -18.05
CA LEU A 446 19.51 -19.29 -17.69
C LEU A 446 18.48 -18.46 -18.49
N LEU A 447 18.75 -17.18 -18.66
CA LEU A 447 17.91 -16.24 -19.41
C LEU A 447 18.81 -15.31 -20.23
N GLU A 448 18.36 -14.93 -21.43
CA GLU A 448 19.05 -13.91 -22.24
C GLU A 448 18.09 -13.09 -23.08
N HIS A 449 18.42 -11.80 -23.28
CA HIS A 449 17.69 -10.87 -24.12
C HIS A 449 18.64 -10.01 -24.94
N ALA A 450 18.35 -9.88 -26.24
CA ALA A 450 18.93 -8.80 -27.03
C ALA A 450 18.34 -7.46 -26.56
N VAL A 451 19.18 -6.44 -26.45
CA VAL A 451 18.82 -5.13 -25.92
C VAL A 451 19.49 -4.02 -26.71
N GLU A 452 18.83 -2.87 -26.73
CA GLU A 452 19.36 -1.62 -27.29
C GLU A 452 19.62 -0.60 -26.17
N SER A 453 20.48 0.35 -26.43
CA SER A 453 20.77 1.46 -25.49
C SER A 453 19.50 2.22 -25.15
N GLY A 454 19.24 2.36 -23.85
CA GLY A 454 18.05 3.01 -23.30
C GLY A 454 16.85 2.07 -23.05
N ASP A 455 16.91 0.81 -23.46
CA ASP A 455 15.93 -0.19 -23.06
C ASP A 455 15.90 -0.35 -21.54
N ILE A 456 14.77 -0.82 -21.02
CA ILE A 456 14.63 -1.14 -19.60
C ILE A 456 14.58 -2.66 -19.47
N TRP A 457 15.59 -3.23 -18.83
CA TRP A 457 15.67 -4.65 -18.53
C TRP A 457 15.46 -4.88 -17.03
N ARG A 458 14.66 -5.88 -16.66
CA ARG A 458 14.40 -6.22 -15.27
C ARG A 458 14.29 -7.72 -15.05
N MET A 459 14.68 -8.19 -13.85
CA MET A 459 14.51 -9.56 -13.38
C MET A 459 13.70 -9.56 -12.09
N CYS A 460 12.85 -10.56 -11.92
CA CYS A 460 12.11 -10.81 -10.70
C CYS A 460 12.37 -12.23 -10.20
N GLN A 461 12.17 -12.45 -8.90
CA GLN A 461 12.30 -13.72 -8.23
C GLN A 461 11.01 -14.05 -7.52
N THR A 462 10.55 -15.32 -7.60
CA THR A 462 9.38 -15.81 -6.88
C THR A 462 9.75 -17.09 -6.15
N LYS A 463 9.81 -17.02 -4.82
CA LYS A 463 10.20 -18.14 -3.95
C LYS A 463 9.08 -19.18 -3.88
N ASP A 464 9.46 -20.42 -3.71
CA ASP A 464 8.52 -21.56 -3.75
C ASP A 464 7.61 -21.65 -2.52
N ALA A 465 8.15 -21.48 -1.31
CA ALA A 465 7.38 -21.54 -0.07
C ALA A 465 6.22 -20.52 0.00
N PRO A 466 6.39 -19.24 -0.41
CA PRO A 466 5.28 -18.32 -0.55
C PRO A 466 4.16 -18.81 -1.48
N VAL A 467 4.51 -19.46 -2.60
CA VAL A 467 3.51 -20.00 -3.56
C VAL A 467 2.74 -21.15 -2.95
N GLN A 468 3.40 -22.06 -2.23
CA GLN A 468 2.74 -23.16 -1.53
C GLN A 468 1.70 -22.64 -0.51
N ASP A 469 2.11 -21.69 0.32
CA ASP A 469 1.23 -21.05 1.31
C ASP A 469 0.07 -20.27 0.67
N TRP A 470 0.34 -19.57 -0.44
CA TRP A 470 -0.67 -18.85 -1.21
C TRP A 470 -1.76 -19.77 -1.77
N VAL A 471 -1.40 -20.93 -2.30
CA VAL A 471 -2.35 -21.96 -2.75
C VAL A 471 -3.18 -22.47 -1.57
N LYS A 472 -2.54 -22.80 -0.44
CA LYS A 472 -3.22 -23.22 0.80
C LYS A 472 -4.21 -22.15 1.28
N LEU A 473 -3.82 -20.88 1.28
CA LEU A 473 -4.67 -19.78 1.69
C LEU A 473 -5.89 -19.63 0.77
N ALA A 474 -5.72 -19.78 -0.54
CA ALA A 474 -6.82 -19.76 -1.51
C ALA A 474 -7.84 -20.88 -1.22
N VAL A 475 -7.37 -22.11 -0.99
CA VAL A 475 -8.22 -23.27 -0.63
C VAL A 475 -8.98 -22.99 0.68
N ASN A 476 -8.28 -22.50 1.69
CA ASN A 476 -8.89 -22.17 2.99
C ASN A 476 -9.98 -21.10 2.87
N ARG A 477 -9.74 -20.06 2.07
CA ARG A 477 -10.72 -19.00 1.84
C ARG A 477 -11.93 -19.48 1.04
N ALA A 478 -11.71 -20.29 0.00
CA ALA A 478 -12.80 -20.93 -0.75
C ALA A 478 -13.68 -21.79 0.16
N ARG A 479 -13.08 -22.59 1.03
CA ARG A 479 -13.79 -23.45 1.99
C ARG A 479 -14.58 -22.65 3.03
N ALA A 480 -13.97 -21.59 3.57
CA ALA A 480 -14.60 -20.76 4.59
C ALA A 480 -15.79 -19.94 4.07
N THR A 481 -15.79 -19.58 2.80
CA THR A 481 -16.80 -18.68 2.21
C THR A 481 -17.79 -19.39 1.26
N GLY A 482 -17.42 -20.52 0.70
CA GLY A 482 -18.16 -21.17 -0.39
C GLY A 482 -18.10 -20.41 -1.72
N ALA A 483 -17.34 -19.32 -1.80
CA ALA A 483 -17.18 -18.56 -3.04
C ALA A 483 -16.12 -19.21 -3.95
N PRO A 484 -16.23 -19.07 -5.28
CA PRO A 484 -15.18 -19.47 -6.20
C PRO A 484 -13.86 -18.76 -5.88
N ALA A 485 -12.75 -19.51 -5.89
CA ALA A 485 -11.40 -18.96 -5.85
C ALA A 485 -10.79 -19.05 -7.25
N VAL A 486 -10.45 -17.90 -7.81
CA VAL A 486 -9.93 -17.81 -9.17
C VAL A 486 -8.48 -17.34 -9.13
N PHE A 487 -7.56 -18.17 -9.60
CA PHE A 487 -6.16 -17.80 -9.84
C PHE A 487 -6.07 -17.00 -11.14
N TRP A 488 -5.61 -15.76 -11.05
CA TRP A 488 -5.49 -14.83 -12.18
C TRP A 488 -4.13 -15.02 -12.86
N LEU A 489 -4.03 -16.00 -13.72
CA LEU A 489 -2.79 -16.42 -14.36
C LEU A 489 -3.02 -16.63 -15.85
N ASP A 490 -2.12 -16.07 -16.67
CA ASP A 490 -2.13 -16.20 -18.12
C ASP A 490 -1.14 -17.28 -18.59
N PRO A 491 -1.60 -18.41 -19.15
CA PRO A 491 -0.70 -19.44 -19.62
C PRO A 491 0.21 -19.00 -20.77
N ALA A 492 -0.09 -17.90 -21.45
CA ALA A 492 0.74 -17.34 -22.50
C ALA A 492 1.88 -16.46 -21.96
N ARG A 493 1.83 -16.04 -20.71
CA ARG A 493 2.88 -15.29 -20.04
C ARG A 493 3.90 -16.25 -19.42
N ALA A 494 5.20 -16.05 -19.68
CA ALA A 494 6.24 -17.00 -19.27
C ALA A 494 6.30 -17.23 -17.75
N HIS A 495 6.23 -16.17 -16.93
CA HIS A 495 6.15 -16.28 -15.47
C HIS A 495 4.90 -17.05 -15.03
N ASP A 496 3.74 -16.66 -15.54
CA ASP A 496 2.45 -17.26 -15.12
C ASP A 496 2.38 -18.75 -15.49
N ALA A 497 2.97 -19.17 -16.61
CA ALA A 497 3.04 -20.58 -16.98
C ALA A 497 3.78 -21.42 -15.92
N GLN A 498 4.88 -20.91 -15.35
CA GLN A 498 5.59 -21.56 -14.24
C GLN A 498 4.75 -21.60 -12.97
N ILE A 499 4.03 -20.50 -12.66
CA ILE A 499 3.17 -20.45 -11.48
C ILE A 499 1.96 -21.37 -11.64
N ILE A 500 1.36 -21.48 -12.84
CA ILE A 500 0.28 -22.42 -13.12
C ILE A 500 0.73 -23.86 -12.81
N ALA A 501 1.90 -24.26 -13.28
CA ALA A 501 2.45 -25.60 -13.01
C ALA A 501 2.60 -25.86 -11.49
N LYS A 502 3.02 -24.86 -10.72
CA LYS A 502 3.10 -24.93 -9.26
C LYS A 502 1.72 -25.01 -8.61
N VAL A 503 0.76 -24.19 -9.04
CA VAL A 503 -0.62 -24.22 -8.52
C VAL A 503 -1.25 -25.60 -8.74
N GLU A 504 -1.15 -26.14 -9.95
CA GLU A 504 -1.67 -27.48 -10.28
C GLU A 504 -1.01 -28.58 -9.46
N ARG A 505 0.28 -28.42 -9.15
CA ARG A 505 1.01 -29.36 -8.29
C ARG A 505 0.53 -29.25 -6.84
N TYR A 506 0.47 -28.04 -6.27
CA TYR A 506 0.20 -27.84 -4.84
C TYR A 506 -1.28 -27.99 -4.48
N LEU A 507 -2.21 -27.77 -5.40
CA LEU A 507 -3.62 -28.09 -5.18
C LEU A 507 -3.85 -29.55 -4.83
N LYS A 508 -3.00 -30.46 -5.31
CA LYS A 508 -3.08 -31.91 -5.00
C LYS A 508 -2.75 -32.21 -3.54
N ASP A 509 -2.10 -31.33 -2.84
CA ASP A 509 -1.76 -31.49 -1.42
C ASP A 509 -2.92 -31.05 -0.49
N HIS A 510 -4.03 -30.59 -1.06
CA HIS A 510 -5.21 -30.11 -0.32
C HIS A 510 -6.48 -30.83 -0.76
N ASP A 511 -7.41 -31.02 0.19
CA ASP A 511 -8.75 -31.45 -0.16
C ASP A 511 -9.51 -30.30 -0.82
N THR A 512 -9.81 -30.45 -2.11
CA THR A 512 -10.55 -29.47 -2.91
C THR A 512 -11.97 -29.91 -3.24
N ASN A 513 -12.44 -31.03 -2.66
CA ASN A 513 -13.77 -31.57 -2.92
C ASN A 513 -14.85 -30.52 -2.56
N GLY A 514 -15.77 -30.31 -3.49
CA GLY A 514 -16.88 -29.36 -3.34
C GLY A 514 -16.48 -27.90 -3.43
N LEU A 515 -15.23 -27.58 -3.75
CA LEU A 515 -14.76 -26.20 -3.97
C LEU A 515 -14.74 -25.87 -5.47
N ASP A 516 -15.12 -24.63 -5.81
CA ASP A 516 -14.95 -24.07 -7.15
C ASP A 516 -13.62 -23.32 -7.20
N ILE A 517 -12.59 -23.97 -7.72
CA ILE A 517 -11.24 -23.40 -7.87
C ILE A 517 -10.91 -23.36 -9.37
N ARG A 518 -10.56 -22.19 -9.87
CA ARG A 518 -10.30 -21.96 -11.29
C ARG A 518 -8.96 -21.28 -11.52
N ILE A 519 -8.39 -21.50 -12.71
CA ILE A 519 -7.27 -20.73 -13.27
C ILE A 519 -7.81 -20.04 -14.52
N MET A 520 -7.73 -18.73 -14.57
CA MET A 520 -8.24 -17.92 -15.67
C MET A 520 -7.26 -16.79 -16.00
N THR A 521 -7.21 -16.37 -17.27
CA THR A 521 -6.44 -15.18 -17.65
C THR A 521 -6.96 -13.95 -16.88
N PRO A 522 -6.14 -12.92 -16.62
CA PRO A 522 -6.58 -11.73 -15.90
C PRO A 522 -7.83 -11.08 -16.52
N VAL A 523 -7.95 -11.06 -17.83
CA VAL A 523 -9.13 -10.51 -18.53
C VAL A 523 -10.37 -11.36 -18.31
N ASP A 524 -10.25 -12.68 -18.46
CA ASP A 524 -11.40 -13.60 -18.28
C ASP A 524 -11.82 -13.68 -16.82
N ALA A 525 -10.86 -13.67 -15.89
CA ALA A 525 -11.12 -13.60 -14.45
C ALA A 525 -11.84 -12.29 -14.08
N THR A 526 -11.48 -11.17 -14.73
CA THR A 526 -12.19 -9.90 -14.57
C THR A 526 -13.64 -10.05 -15.02
N ARG A 527 -13.90 -10.50 -16.23
CA ARG A 527 -15.26 -10.68 -16.77
C ARG A 527 -16.10 -11.61 -15.89
N PHE A 528 -15.54 -12.74 -15.49
CA PHE A 528 -16.18 -13.68 -14.57
C PHE A 528 -16.54 -13.02 -13.23
N SER A 529 -15.62 -12.25 -12.64
CA SER A 529 -15.86 -11.54 -11.38
C SER A 529 -16.94 -10.46 -11.54
N LEU A 530 -16.92 -9.70 -12.65
CA LEU A 530 -17.90 -8.64 -12.92
C LEU A 530 -19.33 -9.20 -13.07
N GLU A 531 -19.52 -10.30 -13.80
CA GLU A 531 -20.80 -10.98 -13.92
C GLU A 531 -21.34 -11.39 -12.54
N ARG A 532 -20.49 -11.97 -11.71
CA ARG A 532 -20.87 -12.44 -10.38
C ARG A 532 -21.22 -11.31 -9.42
N ILE A 533 -20.40 -10.25 -9.36
CA ILE A 533 -20.70 -9.13 -8.45
C ILE A 533 -21.94 -8.36 -8.87
N ARG A 534 -22.28 -8.27 -10.16
CA ARG A 534 -23.57 -7.74 -10.62
C ARG A 534 -24.75 -8.60 -10.17
N ALA A 535 -24.56 -9.90 -10.03
CA ALA A 535 -25.55 -10.82 -9.48
C ALA A 535 -25.54 -10.87 -7.93
N GLY A 536 -24.81 -9.98 -7.25
CA GLY A 536 -24.70 -9.93 -5.78
C GLY A 536 -23.89 -11.07 -5.17
N LYS A 537 -23.04 -11.74 -5.97
CA LYS A 537 -22.22 -12.90 -5.56
C LYS A 537 -20.75 -12.55 -5.45
N ASP A 538 -20.08 -13.12 -4.46
CA ASP A 538 -18.67 -12.90 -4.23
C ASP A 538 -17.78 -13.81 -5.09
N THR A 539 -16.58 -13.35 -5.41
CA THR A 539 -15.51 -14.10 -6.08
C THR A 539 -14.18 -13.80 -5.41
N ILE A 540 -13.45 -14.83 -4.97
CA ILE A 540 -12.12 -14.65 -4.42
C ILE A 540 -11.12 -14.52 -5.57
N SER A 541 -10.47 -13.38 -5.67
CA SER A 541 -9.33 -13.19 -6.59
C SER A 541 -8.06 -13.70 -5.93
N VAL A 542 -7.36 -14.62 -6.60
CA VAL A 542 -6.09 -15.19 -6.13
C VAL A 542 -5.01 -14.73 -7.09
N THR A 543 -4.15 -13.80 -6.65
CA THR A 543 -3.30 -13.03 -7.55
C THR A 543 -1.86 -12.93 -7.10
N GLY A 544 -0.97 -12.62 -8.04
CA GLY A 544 0.38 -12.16 -7.76
C GLY A 544 0.40 -10.80 -7.06
N ASN A 545 1.59 -10.35 -6.68
CA ASN A 545 1.76 -9.15 -5.85
C ASN A 545 1.35 -7.86 -6.57
N VAL A 546 1.67 -7.72 -7.85
CA VAL A 546 1.32 -6.52 -8.64
C VAL A 546 -0.19 -6.42 -8.82
N LEU A 547 -0.81 -7.50 -9.29
CA LEU A 547 -2.24 -7.53 -9.55
C LEU A 547 -3.07 -7.46 -8.25
N ARG A 548 -2.53 -7.96 -7.14
CA ARG A 548 -3.09 -7.74 -5.80
C ARG A 548 -3.33 -6.24 -5.55
N ASP A 549 -2.33 -5.41 -5.78
CA ASP A 549 -2.45 -3.96 -5.55
C ASP A 549 -3.50 -3.33 -6.47
N TYR A 550 -3.59 -3.77 -7.72
CA TYR A 550 -4.60 -3.27 -8.65
C TYR A 550 -6.02 -3.60 -8.18
N LEU A 551 -6.27 -4.85 -7.81
CA LEU A 551 -7.61 -5.32 -7.49
C LEU A 551 -8.09 -4.91 -6.10
N THR A 552 -7.17 -4.72 -5.15
CA THR A 552 -7.50 -4.26 -3.78
C THR A 552 -7.81 -2.76 -3.69
N ASP A 553 -7.65 -2.04 -4.79
CA ASP A 553 -8.17 -0.68 -4.97
C ASP A 553 -9.38 -0.67 -5.91
N LEU A 554 -9.31 -1.35 -7.05
CA LEU A 554 -10.35 -1.31 -8.08
C LEU A 554 -11.73 -1.73 -7.54
N PHE A 555 -11.85 -2.93 -7.02
CA PHE A 555 -13.14 -3.45 -6.54
C PHE A 555 -13.64 -2.74 -5.28
N PRO A 556 -12.81 -2.49 -4.26
CA PRO A 556 -13.26 -1.74 -3.08
C PRO A 556 -13.70 -0.30 -3.39
N ILE A 557 -13.07 0.39 -4.32
CA ILE A 557 -13.49 1.74 -4.72
C ILE A 557 -14.88 1.70 -5.38
N MET A 558 -15.18 0.71 -6.18
CA MET A 558 -16.52 0.52 -6.75
C MET A 558 -17.56 0.10 -5.69
N GLU A 559 -17.18 -0.77 -4.76
CA GLU A 559 -18.06 -1.33 -3.75
C GLU A 559 -18.29 -0.41 -2.55
N LEU A 560 -17.21 0.16 -2.00
CA LEU A 560 -17.19 0.92 -0.75
C LEU A 560 -16.97 2.42 -0.95
N GLY A 561 -16.63 2.86 -2.15
CA GLY A 561 -16.19 4.21 -2.45
C GLY A 561 -14.74 4.51 -2.03
N THR A 562 -14.08 3.57 -1.38
CA THR A 562 -12.70 3.69 -0.89
C THR A 562 -12.09 2.32 -0.63
N SER A 563 -10.77 2.19 -0.81
CA SER A 563 -10.01 1.01 -0.37
C SER A 563 -9.53 1.11 1.08
N ALA A 564 -9.63 2.28 1.71
CA ALA A 564 -9.11 2.54 3.06
C ALA A 564 -9.85 1.80 4.18
N LYS A 565 -11.04 1.26 3.91
CA LYS A 565 -11.86 0.52 4.88
C LYS A 565 -11.79 -0.99 4.73
N MET A 566 -10.82 -1.49 3.98
CA MET A 566 -10.55 -2.92 3.84
C MET A 566 -9.77 -3.47 5.03
N LEU A 567 -10.06 -4.72 5.41
CA LEU A 567 -9.16 -5.51 6.25
C LEU A 567 -7.92 -5.89 5.45
N SER A 568 -6.76 -5.72 6.06
CA SER A 568 -5.46 -6.16 5.55
C SER A 568 -4.87 -7.19 6.51
N ILE A 569 -5.25 -8.45 6.32
CA ILE A 569 -4.76 -9.58 7.10
C ILE A 569 -3.58 -10.19 6.36
N VAL A 570 -2.53 -10.54 7.12
CA VAL A 570 -1.38 -11.31 6.65
C VAL A 570 -1.32 -12.58 7.47
N PRO A 571 -2.01 -13.67 7.06
CA PRO A 571 -1.81 -14.97 7.66
C PRO A 571 -0.36 -15.38 7.46
N LEU A 572 0.38 -15.55 8.57
CA LEU A 572 1.80 -15.87 8.52
C LEU A 572 2.00 -17.34 8.14
N MET A 573 3.01 -17.63 7.33
CA MET A 573 3.29 -19.00 6.85
C MET A 573 3.53 -19.98 8.01
N ALA A 574 4.04 -19.52 9.14
CA ALA A 574 4.22 -20.31 10.37
C ALA A 574 2.92 -20.57 11.15
N GLY A 575 1.79 -19.99 10.77
CA GLY A 575 0.47 -20.20 11.37
C GLY A 575 -0.05 -19.06 12.24
N GLY A 576 0.76 -18.07 12.55
CA GLY A 576 0.32 -16.86 13.24
C GLY A 576 -0.42 -15.87 12.32
N GLY A 577 -0.75 -14.69 12.86
CA GLY A 577 -1.41 -13.62 12.10
C GLY A 577 -0.76 -12.27 12.31
N MET A 578 -0.70 -11.48 11.26
CA MET A 578 -0.39 -10.06 11.31
C MET A 578 -1.56 -9.28 10.70
N PHE A 579 -1.96 -8.20 11.37
CA PHE A 579 -3.10 -7.37 11.00
C PHE A 579 -2.59 -5.96 10.76
N GLU A 580 -2.53 -5.56 9.49
CA GLU A 580 -2.03 -4.25 9.09
C GLU A 580 -3.16 -3.23 9.12
N THR A 581 -2.87 -2.04 9.63
CA THR A 581 -3.75 -0.90 9.55
C THR A 581 -3.37 0.01 8.38
N GLY A 582 -4.24 0.96 8.01
CA GLY A 582 -4.16 1.74 6.79
C GLY A 582 -2.88 2.58 6.62
N ALA A 583 -2.77 3.27 5.49
CA ALA A 583 -1.64 4.12 5.15
C ALA A 583 -1.64 5.45 5.93
N GLY A 584 -0.44 5.91 6.34
CA GLY A 584 -0.24 7.11 7.13
C GLY A 584 0.10 8.39 6.34
N GLY A 585 -0.23 8.49 5.05
CA GLY A 585 0.19 9.61 4.20
C GLY A 585 -0.21 11.02 4.68
N SER A 586 -1.33 11.14 5.39
CA SER A 586 -1.80 12.40 5.98
C SER A 586 -1.36 12.60 7.44
N ALA A 587 -0.70 11.62 8.04
CA ALA A 587 -0.34 11.63 9.46
C ALA A 587 0.47 12.86 9.92
N PRO A 588 1.47 13.37 9.16
CA PRO A 588 2.20 14.57 9.53
C PRO A 588 1.31 15.80 9.73
N LYS A 589 0.34 16.01 8.84
CA LYS A 589 -0.60 17.13 8.94
C LYS A 589 -1.55 17.00 10.12
N HIS A 590 -1.89 15.77 10.51
CA HIS A 590 -2.72 15.51 11.68
C HIS A 590 -1.95 15.80 12.98
N VAL A 591 -0.65 15.47 13.04
CA VAL A 591 0.21 15.85 14.18
C VAL A 591 0.32 17.37 14.28
N GLN A 592 0.57 18.06 13.16
CA GLN A 592 0.64 19.51 13.14
C GLN A 592 -0.65 20.15 13.71
N GLN A 593 -1.81 19.72 13.23
CA GLN A 593 -3.09 20.23 13.72
C GLN A 593 -3.29 19.93 15.21
N PHE A 594 -2.86 18.76 15.69
CA PHE A 594 -2.98 18.43 17.10
C PHE A 594 -2.09 19.34 17.98
N VAL A 595 -0.86 19.59 17.57
CA VAL A 595 0.06 20.47 18.29
C VAL A 595 -0.42 21.93 18.29
N GLU A 596 -0.96 22.41 17.16
CA GLU A 596 -1.42 23.80 17.02
C GLU A 596 -2.80 24.06 17.64
N GLU A 597 -3.72 23.11 17.50
CA GLU A 597 -5.14 23.29 17.81
C GLU A 597 -5.69 22.31 18.87
N GLY A 598 -4.91 21.37 19.39
CA GLY A 598 -5.38 20.35 20.31
C GLY A 598 -6.47 19.45 19.71
N PHE A 599 -6.46 19.27 18.39
CA PHE A 599 -7.48 18.55 17.64
C PHE A 599 -6.83 17.47 16.76
N LEU A 600 -7.05 16.21 17.09
CA LEU A 600 -6.53 15.09 16.31
C LEU A 600 -7.63 14.52 15.41
N ARG A 601 -7.49 14.70 14.09
CA ARG A 601 -8.48 14.19 13.12
C ARG A 601 -8.10 12.82 12.52
N TRP A 602 -7.11 12.12 13.10
CA TRP A 602 -6.80 10.75 12.71
C TRP A 602 -8.02 9.84 12.93
N ASP A 603 -8.39 9.04 11.91
CA ASP A 603 -9.47 8.05 12.03
C ASP A 603 -8.85 6.68 12.35
N SER A 604 -9.13 6.18 13.55
CA SER A 604 -8.65 4.87 14.02
C SER A 604 -9.53 3.70 13.55
N LEU A 605 -10.36 3.88 12.55
CA LEU A 605 -11.22 2.79 12.02
C LEU A 605 -10.40 1.56 11.62
N GLY A 606 -9.23 1.76 10.97
CA GLY A 606 -8.31 0.69 10.61
C GLY A 606 -7.85 -0.13 11.83
N GLU A 607 -7.55 0.53 12.94
CA GLU A 607 -7.16 -0.10 14.20
C GLU A 607 -8.32 -0.91 14.80
N PHE A 608 -9.54 -0.41 14.72
CA PHE A 608 -10.73 -1.14 15.20
C PHE A 608 -10.94 -2.43 14.40
N LEU A 609 -10.83 -2.35 13.08
CA LEU A 609 -10.99 -3.50 12.19
C LEU A 609 -9.86 -4.53 12.41
N ALA A 610 -8.64 -4.07 12.55
CA ALA A 610 -7.49 -4.94 12.82
C ALA A 610 -7.61 -5.64 14.18
N LEU A 611 -8.08 -4.94 15.22
CA LEU A 611 -8.30 -5.51 16.54
C LEU A 611 -9.39 -6.60 16.51
N ALA A 612 -10.49 -6.37 15.81
CA ALA A 612 -11.55 -7.38 15.67
C ALA A 612 -11.02 -8.64 14.98
N ALA A 613 -10.26 -8.50 13.89
CA ALA A 613 -9.66 -9.62 13.17
C ALA A 613 -8.61 -10.35 14.01
N SER A 614 -7.81 -9.63 14.79
CA SER A 614 -6.81 -10.18 15.73
C SER A 614 -7.48 -11.01 16.83
N LEU A 615 -8.55 -10.52 17.42
CA LEU A 615 -9.33 -11.25 18.44
C LEU A 615 -10.01 -12.50 17.86
N GLU A 616 -10.54 -12.42 16.65
CA GLU A 616 -11.12 -13.59 15.95
C GLU A 616 -10.05 -14.66 15.71
N HIS A 617 -8.87 -14.28 15.25
CA HIS A 617 -7.74 -15.18 15.08
C HIS A 617 -7.37 -15.88 16.38
N LEU A 618 -7.21 -15.14 17.49
CA LEU A 618 -6.91 -15.71 18.80
C LEU A 618 -8.04 -16.63 19.30
N GLY A 619 -9.29 -16.22 19.12
CA GLY A 619 -10.44 -17.02 19.50
C GLY A 619 -10.44 -18.39 18.84
N ASN A 620 -10.12 -18.45 17.55
CA ASN A 620 -10.01 -19.67 16.78
C ASN A 620 -8.74 -20.48 17.12
N ALA A 621 -7.58 -19.84 17.14
CA ALA A 621 -6.29 -20.50 17.36
C ALA A 621 -6.15 -21.10 18.77
N TYR A 622 -6.70 -20.45 19.79
CA TYR A 622 -6.60 -20.85 21.19
C TYR A 622 -7.89 -21.44 21.76
N GLN A 623 -8.93 -21.64 20.94
CA GLN A 623 -10.25 -22.09 21.38
C GLN A 623 -10.80 -21.21 22.52
N ASN A 624 -10.66 -19.88 22.36
CA ASN A 624 -11.06 -18.89 23.35
C ASN A 624 -12.41 -18.24 22.94
N PRO A 625 -13.54 -18.73 23.47
CA PRO A 625 -14.86 -18.22 23.11
C PRO A 625 -15.08 -16.75 23.52
N LYS A 626 -14.45 -16.28 24.60
CA LYS A 626 -14.56 -14.88 25.01
C LYS A 626 -13.90 -13.93 23.99
N ALA A 627 -12.75 -14.34 23.42
CA ALA A 627 -12.11 -13.58 22.35
C ALA A 627 -13.01 -13.50 21.10
N LEU A 628 -13.75 -14.56 20.77
CA LEU A 628 -14.70 -14.55 19.66
C LEU A 628 -15.89 -13.60 19.94
N VAL A 629 -16.40 -13.58 21.17
CA VAL A 629 -17.47 -12.64 21.58
C VAL A 629 -16.97 -11.21 21.50
N LEU A 630 -15.74 -10.94 21.98
CA LEU A 630 -15.12 -9.60 21.87
C LEU A 630 -14.97 -9.18 20.40
N ALA A 631 -14.52 -10.06 19.51
CA ALA A 631 -14.37 -9.77 18.10
C ALA A 631 -15.71 -9.42 17.43
N LYS A 632 -16.73 -10.25 17.66
CA LYS A 632 -18.08 -10.08 17.13
C LYS A 632 -18.73 -8.78 17.60
N THR A 633 -18.67 -8.51 18.89
CA THR A 633 -19.25 -7.30 19.49
C THR A 633 -18.49 -6.04 19.08
N LEU A 634 -17.18 -6.12 18.85
CA LEU A 634 -16.39 -5.01 18.31
C LEU A 634 -16.79 -4.69 16.86
N ASP A 635 -17.02 -5.70 16.02
CA ASP A 635 -17.52 -5.49 14.65
C ASP A 635 -18.93 -4.84 14.68
N GLN A 636 -19.82 -5.29 15.56
CA GLN A 636 -21.13 -4.65 15.77
C GLN A 636 -21.01 -3.19 16.21
N ALA A 637 -20.12 -2.91 17.18
CA ALA A 637 -19.84 -1.55 17.64
C ALA A 637 -19.28 -0.67 16.52
N THR A 638 -18.39 -1.21 15.69
CA THR A 638 -17.83 -0.52 14.53
C THR A 638 -18.92 -0.22 13.48
N GLY A 639 -19.86 -1.13 13.28
CA GLY A 639 -21.02 -0.89 12.42
C GLY A 639 -21.87 0.28 12.92
N LYS A 640 -22.21 0.30 14.21
CA LYS A 640 -22.93 1.42 14.84
C LYS A 640 -22.15 2.73 14.80
N PHE A 641 -20.84 2.68 15.04
CA PHE A 641 -19.92 3.80 14.92
C PHE A 641 -19.98 4.46 13.53
N LEU A 642 -20.00 3.66 12.49
CA LEU A 642 -20.13 4.13 11.11
C LEU A 642 -21.51 4.68 10.82
N ASP A 643 -22.58 3.97 11.20
CA ASP A 643 -23.98 4.38 10.99
C ASP A 643 -24.30 5.70 11.67
N GLU A 644 -23.75 5.93 12.87
CA GLU A 644 -23.91 7.15 13.68
C GLU A 644 -22.90 8.25 13.34
N ASN A 645 -22.07 8.05 12.31
CA ASN A 645 -21.06 9.01 11.81
C ASN A 645 -20.13 9.53 12.92
N LYS A 646 -19.51 8.62 13.69
CA LYS A 646 -18.61 8.95 14.80
C LYS A 646 -17.13 9.06 14.42
N SER A 647 -16.79 9.04 13.12
CA SER A 647 -15.46 9.35 12.64
C SER A 647 -15.05 10.80 12.95
N PRO A 648 -13.75 11.08 13.09
CA PRO A 648 -13.28 12.43 13.40
C PRO A 648 -13.70 13.47 12.35
N ALA A 649 -14.15 14.63 12.84
CA ALA A 649 -14.42 15.79 12.00
C ALA A 649 -13.11 16.44 11.52
N ARG A 650 -13.23 17.37 10.58
CA ARG A 650 -12.06 18.06 10.01
C ARG A 650 -11.56 19.25 10.81
N LYS A 651 -12.41 19.83 11.65
CA LYS A 651 -12.16 21.12 12.33
C LYS A 651 -12.49 21.06 13.82
N VAL A 652 -11.78 21.86 14.58
CA VAL A 652 -12.06 22.16 15.99
C VAL A 652 -13.54 22.47 16.20
N GLY A 653 -14.08 22.01 17.32
CA GLY A 653 -15.50 22.11 17.68
C GLY A 653 -16.34 20.91 17.24
N GLY A 654 -15.78 20.04 16.38
CA GLY A 654 -16.36 18.74 16.04
C GLY A 654 -15.78 17.61 16.88
N LEU A 655 -16.20 16.39 16.57
CA LEU A 655 -15.65 15.18 17.18
C LEU A 655 -14.22 14.96 16.68
N ASP A 656 -13.27 14.77 17.57
CA ASP A 656 -11.90 14.38 17.21
C ASP A 656 -11.62 12.89 17.46
N ASN A 657 -10.38 12.45 17.27
CA ASN A 657 -9.97 11.07 17.49
C ASN A 657 -10.33 10.54 18.90
N ARG A 658 -10.15 11.36 19.94
CA ARG A 658 -10.48 11.00 21.34
C ARG A 658 -11.97 10.78 21.54
N GLY A 659 -12.79 11.63 20.93
CA GLY A 659 -14.24 11.49 20.94
C GLY A 659 -14.71 10.26 20.15
N SER A 660 -14.07 9.96 19.04
CA SER A 660 -14.30 8.73 18.28
C SER A 660 -14.00 7.49 19.11
N HIS A 661 -12.88 7.47 19.85
CA HIS A 661 -12.54 6.39 20.77
C HIS A 661 -13.55 6.24 21.90
N PHE A 662 -14.06 7.34 22.43
CA PHE A 662 -15.15 7.30 23.43
C PHE A 662 -16.39 6.59 22.86
N TYR A 663 -16.82 6.95 21.64
CA TYR A 663 -17.99 6.32 21.05
C TYR A 663 -17.77 4.85 20.71
N LEU A 664 -16.59 4.47 20.27
CA LEU A 664 -16.27 3.05 20.09
C LEU A 664 -16.36 2.31 21.43
N CYS A 665 -15.78 2.86 22.49
CA CYS A 665 -15.81 2.31 23.84
C CYS A 665 -17.25 2.13 24.33
N LEU A 666 -18.09 3.16 24.17
CA LEU A 666 -19.50 3.13 24.52
C LEU A 666 -20.26 2.04 23.76
N TYR A 667 -20.14 2.02 22.44
CA TYR A 667 -20.86 1.07 21.60
C TYR A 667 -20.38 -0.36 21.78
N TRP A 668 -19.08 -0.56 22.01
CA TRP A 668 -18.55 -1.89 22.32
C TRP A 668 -19.04 -2.39 23.68
N ALA A 669 -19.04 -1.54 24.70
CA ALA A 669 -19.63 -1.89 26.01
C ALA A 669 -21.13 -2.21 25.91
N GLN A 670 -21.91 -1.44 25.13
CA GLN A 670 -23.32 -1.72 24.87
C GLN A 670 -23.50 -3.07 24.16
N ALA A 671 -22.75 -3.35 23.11
CA ALA A 671 -22.83 -4.63 22.41
C ALA A 671 -22.48 -5.83 23.31
N LEU A 672 -21.48 -5.66 24.20
CA LEU A 672 -21.11 -6.66 25.20
C LEU A 672 -22.19 -6.87 26.26
N ALA A 673 -22.87 -5.80 26.67
CA ALA A 673 -23.99 -5.87 27.63
C ALA A 673 -25.25 -6.52 27.02
N GLU A 674 -25.44 -6.42 25.72
CA GLU A 674 -26.61 -6.93 25.01
C GLU A 674 -26.45 -8.38 24.54
N GLN A 675 -25.22 -8.86 24.29
CA GLN A 675 -24.96 -10.21 23.79
C GLN A 675 -25.42 -11.31 24.77
N THR A 676 -25.70 -12.51 24.23
CA THR A 676 -26.22 -13.65 25.00
C THR A 676 -25.29 -14.88 24.97
N GLU A 677 -24.11 -14.76 24.40
CA GLU A 677 -23.18 -15.87 24.20
C GLU A 677 -22.30 -16.12 25.43
N ASP A 678 -21.96 -15.07 26.21
CA ASP A 678 -21.17 -15.14 27.43
C ASP A 678 -21.80 -14.29 28.55
N ALA A 679 -22.44 -14.95 29.53
CA ALA A 679 -23.11 -14.31 30.62
C ALA A 679 -22.16 -13.53 31.56
N ALA A 680 -20.90 -13.96 31.68
CA ALA A 680 -19.92 -13.28 32.54
C ALA A 680 -19.46 -11.96 31.92
N LEU A 681 -19.18 -11.95 30.62
CA LEU A 681 -18.89 -10.72 29.88
C LEU A 681 -20.08 -9.77 29.90
N LYS A 682 -21.31 -10.29 29.71
CA LYS A 682 -22.51 -9.47 29.79
C LYS A 682 -22.61 -8.78 31.13
N ALA A 683 -22.57 -9.52 32.26
CA ALA A 683 -22.66 -8.96 33.59
C ALA A 683 -21.56 -7.93 33.90
N GLN A 684 -20.34 -8.16 33.41
CA GLN A 684 -19.24 -7.22 33.58
C GLN A 684 -19.51 -5.90 32.86
N PHE A 685 -20.04 -5.93 31.65
CA PHE A 685 -20.18 -4.74 30.79
C PHE A 685 -21.52 -4.02 30.94
N GLU A 686 -22.56 -4.59 31.60
CA GLU A 686 -23.80 -3.89 31.89
C GLU A 686 -23.59 -2.60 32.69
N GLY A 687 -22.78 -2.67 33.76
CA GLY A 687 -22.43 -1.49 34.56
C GLY A 687 -21.58 -0.46 33.81
N VAL A 688 -20.66 -0.94 32.99
CA VAL A 688 -19.78 -0.08 32.18
C VAL A 688 -20.56 0.65 31.09
N ALA A 689 -21.42 -0.05 30.35
CA ALA A 689 -22.27 0.53 29.32
C ALA A 689 -23.19 1.60 29.91
N LYS A 690 -23.77 1.31 31.09
CA LYS A 690 -24.59 2.28 31.81
C LYS A 690 -23.77 3.51 32.23
N ALA A 691 -22.61 3.32 32.84
CA ALA A 691 -21.76 4.42 33.29
C ALA A 691 -21.30 5.32 32.12
N LEU A 692 -20.92 4.74 31.01
CA LEU A 692 -20.54 5.49 29.79
C LEU A 692 -21.75 6.27 29.23
N SER A 693 -22.94 5.65 29.17
CA SER A 693 -24.15 6.29 28.65
C SER A 693 -24.63 7.44 29.56
N ASP A 694 -24.66 7.23 30.88
CA ASP A 694 -25.09 8.23 31.84
C ASP A 694 -24.16 9.46 31.88
N ASN A 695 -22.88 9.28 31.50
CA ASN A 695 -21.86 10.34 31.50
C ASN A 695 -21.48 10.84 30.11
N GLU A 696 -22.18 10.45 29.04
CA GLU A 696 -21.87 10.84 27.66
C GLU A 696 -21.68 12.36 27.51
N ALA A 697 -22.64 13.14 27.94
CA ALA A 697 -22.61 14.60 27.84
C ALA A 697 -21.37 15.20 28.53
N ARG A 698 -21.08 14.72 29.75
CA ARG A 698 -19.93 15.19 30.54
C ARG A 698 -18.61 14.81 29.90
N ILE A 699 -18.48 13.58 29.41
CA ILE A 699 -17.27 13.11 28.72
C ILE A 699 -17.02 13.96 27.48
N LEU A 700 -18.04 14.21 26.67
CA LEU A 700 -17.93 15.04 25.48
C LEU A 700 -17.54 16.49 25.80
N GLU A 701 -18.06 17.06 26.88
CA GLU A 701 -17.68 18.40 27.37
C GLU A 701 -16.18 18.42 27.77
N GLU A 702 -15.72 17.43 28.55
CA GLU A 702 -14.34 17.31 28.97
C GLU A 702 -13.38 17.15 27.75
N LEU A 703 -13.77 16.38 26.74
CA LEU A 703 -13.01 16.21 25.51
C LEU A 703 -12.97 17.49 24.66
N ALA A 704 -14.11 18.17 24.52
CA ALA A 704 -14.21 19.42 23.77
C ALA A 704 -13.40 20.55 24.42
N ALA A 705 -13.36 20.62 25.75
CA ALA A 705 -12.57 21.61 26.50
C ALA A 705 -11.05 21.50 26.25
N ALA A 706 -10.59 20.37 25.79
CA ALA A 706 -9.17 20.16 25.43
C ALA A 706 -8.81 20.65 24.01
N GLN A 707 -9.80 21.04 23.21
CA GLN A 707 -9.60 21.50 21.83
C GLN A 707 -9.38 23.03 21.76
N GLY A 708 -8.95 23.51 20.59
CA GLY A 708 -8.81 24.95 20.28
C GLY A 708 -7.63 25.64 20.94
N LYS A 709 -6.66 24.91 21.45
CA LYS A 709 -5.45 25.45 22.07
C LYS A 709 -4.24 24.54 21.79
N PRO A 710 -3.01 25.11 21.69
CA PRO A 710 -1.81 24.32 21.46
C PRO A 710 -1.61 23.25 22.52
N GLN A 711 -1.05 22.11 22.09
CA GLN A 711 -0.65 20.98 22.95
C GLN A 711 0.84 20.77 22.87
N ALA A 712 1.49 20.65 24.02
CA ALA A 712 2.89 20.26 24.12
C ALA A 712 2.99 18.73 24.24
N ILE A 713 3.59 18.08 23.27
CA ILE A 713 3.83 16.62 23.28
C ILE A 713 5.29 16.24 23.46
N GLY A 714 6.22 17.22 23.54
CA GLY A 714 7.62 17.01 23.89
C GLY A 714 8.53 16.49 22.77
N GLY A 715 8.02 16.20 21.59
CA GLY A 715 8.77 15.77 20.40
C GLY A 715 7.84 15.30 19.30
N TYR A 716 8.35 15.27 18.06
CA TYR A 716 7.61 14.77 16.90
C TYR A 716 7.88 13.26 16.66
N TYR A 717 9.17 12.89 16.63
CA TYR A 717 9.62 11.51 16.42
C TYR A 717 9.62 10.68 17.70
N ARG A 718 9.84 11.33 18.85
CA ARG A 718 9.77 10.71 20.17
C ARG A 718 9.01 11.60 21.14
N PRO A 719 7.68 11.56 21.08
CA PRO A 719 6.83 12.30 22.03
C PRO A 719 7.12 11.90 23.48
N ASN A 720 6.99 12.87 24.38
CA ASN A 720 7.06 12.61 25.82
C ASN A 720 5.80 11.85 26.28
N VAL A 721 5.99 10.71 26.91
CA VAL A 721 4.91 9.79 27.30
C VAL A 721 3.89 10.44 28.22
N GLU A 722 4.35 11.19 29.22
CA GLU A 722 3.46 11.82 30.21
C GLU A 722 2.65 12.95 29.60
N LEU A 723 3.30 13.87 28.88
CA LEU A 723 2.62 14.98 28.20
C LEU A 723 1.61 14.48 27.17
N THR A 724 1.99 13.47 26.40
CA THR A 724 1.12 12.90 25.35
C THR A 724 -0.07 12.16 25.97
N SER A 725 0.15 11.40 27.05
CA SER A 725 -0.94 10.74 27.77
C SER A 725 -1.96 11.76 28.33
N GLN A 726 -1.48 12.85 28.92
CA GLN A 726 -2.36 13.91 29.42
C GLN A 726 -3.17 14.56 28.26
N ALA A 727 -2.51 14.86 27.14
CA ALA A 727 -3.16 15.47 25.99
C ALA A 727 -4.18 14.54 25.32
N MET A 728 -3.93 13.24 25.26
CA MET A 728 -4.77 12.25 24.59
C MET A 728 -5.82 11.62 25.50
N ARG A 729 -5.75 11.80 26.83
CA ARG A 729 -6.71 11.31 27.82
C ARG A 729 -7.24 12.44 28.73
N PRO A 730 -7.81 13.53 28.16
CA PRO A 730 -8.19 14.69 28.95
C PRO A 730 -9.51 14.52 29.74
N SER A 731 -10.31 13.48 29.45
CA SER A 731 -11.56 13.22 30.19
C SER A 731 -11.30 12.37 31.43
N ALA A 732 -11.30 12.98 32.60
CA ALA A 732 -11.15 12.27 33.86
C ALA A 732 -12.33 11.28 34.09
N THR A 733 -13.51 11.61 33.63
CA THR A 733 -14.71 10.76 33.75
C THR A 733 -14.54 9.48 32.91
N LEU A 734 -14.13 9.59 31.63
CA LEU A 734 -13.88 8.44 30.79
C LEU A 734 -12.72 7.57 31.32
N ASN A 735 -11.63 8.23 31.73
CA ASN A 735 -10.47 7.53 32.30
C ASN A 735 -10.85 6.73 33.55
N GLY A 736 -11.64 7.31 34.45
CA GLY A 736 -12.09 6.62 35.67
C GLY A 736 -12.94 5.36 35.37
N ILE A 737 -13.79 5.40 34.35
CA ILE A 737 -14.61 4.24 33.95
C ILE A 737 -13.74 3.15 33.32
N VAL A 738 -12.82 3.53 32.39
CA VAL A 738 -11.95 2.58 31.69
C VAL A 738 -10.92 1.95 32.64
N ASP A 739 -10.27 2.76 33.48
CA ASP A 739 -9.22 2.30 34.39
C ASP A 739 -9.80 1.41 35.53
N ALA A 740 -11.09 1.53 35.84
CA ALA A 740 -11.77 0.63 36.79
C ALA A 740 -11.96 -0.80 36.24
N LEU A 741 -11.87 -1.00 34.92
CA LEU A 741 -11.91 -2.32 34.29
C LEU A 741 -10.51 -2.96 34.21
N ALA A 742 -9.44 -2.13 34.25
CA ALA A 742 -8.05 -2.54 33.99
C ALA A 742 -7.37 -3.31 35.13
#